data_da62c472c53d566560a0305abfd753a7
#
_entry.id   da62c472c53d566560a0305abfd753a7
#
_cell.length_a   1.000
_cell.length_b   1.000
_cell.length_c   1.000
_cell.angle_alpha   90.00
_cell.angle_beta   90.00
_cell.angle_gamma   90.00
#
_symmetry.space_group_name_H-M   'P 1'
#
loop_
_entity.id
_entity.type
_entity.pdbx_description
1 polymer ?
#
loop_
_entity_poly.entity_id
_entity_poly.type
_entity_poly.pdbx_seq_one_letter_code
_entity_poly.pdbx_strand_id
1 'polypeptide(L)'
;MRYVVLPVLLLATTIWCEAQPLRECLVLPMPGGMSRSIVYTDPIQALQISGAWTPPKAGDTVTFPDGSTQQWQAVTASADGWFEHPALRNGYAYAVVSSDREKVVLLDAQGNVSVTVNGETRVGDVYQHGYVKIPVLLKQGQNELLFRCSRAGKLLVRLSSVPADGVLLNVGDATLPDLVVGEDTDVWLSVVVINASTQTQRGLTIAASHEGGRTVESAVPVLPPLGVYKVPVRLRGMAPRAAGVRKVELRLLRQEGKQKFTVHTAELTLRIREPHESQKRTFISAIDGSVQYYAVLPAQRLNKEAPAPALVLTLHGAGVEAIGQVDSYSPKTWATLVAPTNRRPFGFNWEEWGRLDALEVLELAQKQWRTDPYRVYLTGHSMGGHGTWQVGLTHPDRFAVLAPSAGWVSIFTYATSARLGQREPSGGHEKTDPMEDFLLRCASPSDTLSLVRNSLLQGVYVLHGDADDNVPVTEARLMRERLSSIHRDFEYYEQPGAGHWWDVSDEPGVDCVDWMPIFEFFARHRLPTPDSVRRIEFTTMSPGVSARCHWVSIEMQEQQMKASSVNLRFDPSKRRFVGTTSNVARLSLRVDHMKPGAPLSVELDGQVIGNISYPSRERQIWLEKQGGQWRLSSAPSPAMKSPQRCGGFKNVFTNRPVLVYGTKGTPEENAWALAKARYDSETFWYRGNATFEVIPDIEFQPERYRDRNVVLYGNAETNAAWQLLLGDSPVQVHRGAVHVGDKTLSGEGLACLFIRPRTGSASALVGAVAGTGLAGMHLTNRLPYFTAGAGVPDCLVLSTDMLTKGMEGVLGAGFFGADWSVQNGEFVWR
;
A
#
# COMPACT_ATOMS: atom_id res chain seq x y z
N MET A 1 -29.46 49.66 -46.48
CA MET A 1 -29.48 49.27 -45.05
C MET A 1 -29.24 47.75 -44.95
N ARG A 2 -28.02 47.36 -44.57
CA ARG A 2 -27.71 45.94 -44.34
C ARG A 2 -27.52 45.82 -42.82
N TYR A 3 -28.36 44.99 -42.18
CA TYR A 3 -28.27 44.69 -40.76
C TYR A 3 -27.14 43.67 -40.57
N VAL A 4 -26.11 44.02 -39.82
CA VAL A 4 -25.06 43.12 -39.31
C VAL A 4 -25.58 42.58 -37.97
N VAL A 5 -25.86 41.27 -37.94
CA VAL A 5 -26.19 40.58 -36.69
C VAL A 5 -24.86 40.09 -36.12
N LEU A 6 -24.41 40.73 -35.02
CA LEU A 6 -23.30 40.20 -34.20
C LEU A 6 -23.82 39.01 -33.38
N PRO A 7 -23.13 37.86 -33.31
CA PRO A 7 -23.45 36.85 -32.34
C PRO A 7 -22.94 37.24 -30.95
N VAL A 8 -23.87 37.36 -30.01
CA VAL A 8 -23.54 37.49 -28.58
C VAL A 8 -22.98 36.17 -28.10
N LEU A 9 -21.66 36.10 -27.86
CA LEU A 9 -21.03 35.00 -27.14
C LEU A 9 -21.47 35.10 -25.68
N LEU A 10 -22.41 34.27 -25.28
CA LEU A 10 -22.68 34.01 -23.87
C LEU A 10 -21.49 33.21 -23.31
N LEU A 11 -20.58 33.90 -22.64
CA LEU A 11 -19.64 33.28 -21.68
C LEU A 11 -20.47 32.77 -20.51
N ALA A 12 -20.76 31.48 -20.52
CA ALA A 12 -21.29 30.80 -19.36
C ALA A 12 -20.18 30.71 -18.31
N THR A 13 -20.03 31.73 -17.49
CA THR A 13 -19.34 31.65 -16.23
C THR A 13 -20.11 30.70 -15.35
N THR A 14 -19.60 29.46 -15.20
CA THR A 14 -20.09 28.51 -14.21
C THR A 14 -19.89 29.12 -12.82
N ILE A 15 -20.91 29.75 -12.27
CA ILE A 15 -20.96 30.19 -10.88
C ILE A 15 -20.96 28.92 -10.06
N TRP A 16 -19.80 28.52 -9.54
CA TRP A 16 -19.71 27.53 -8.48
C TRP A 16 -20.39 28.14 -7.26
N CYS A 17 -21.51 27.53 -6.83
CA CYS A 17 -22.11 27.90 -5.55
C CYS A 17 -21.05 27.65 -4.46
N GLU A 18 -20.70 28.69 -3.70
CA GLU A 18 -19.67 28.60 -2.64
C GLU A 18 -19.99 27.40 -1.74
N ALA A 19 -18.95 26.59 -1.47
CA ALA A 19 -19.05 25.45 -0.58
C ALA A 19 -19.40 25.94 0.83
N GLN A 20 -20.60 25.56 1.32
CA GLN A 20 -21.05 25.98 2.64
C GLN A 20 -20.42 25.08 3.73
N PRO A 21 -19.66 25.67 4.66
CA PRO A 21 -19.12 24.92 5.79
C PRO A 21 -20.24 24.58 6.79
N LEU A 22 -20.16 23.41 7.39
CA LEU A 22 -20.94 23.09 8.58
C LEU A 22 -20.53 23.99 9.73
N ARG A 23 -21.49 24.37 10.60
CA ARG A 23 -21.27 25.30 11.71
C ARG A 23 -21.37 24.67 13.08
N GLU A 24 -22.07 23.54 13.19
CA GLU A 24 -22.30 22.85 14.46
C GLU A 24 -22.15 21.35 14.28
N CYS A 25 -21.57 20.68 15.27
CA CYS A 25 -21.51 19.24 15.38
C CYS A 25 -21.49 18.81 16.84
N LEU A 26 -21.79 17.53 17.08
CA LEU A 26 -21.53 16.85 18.34
C LEU A 26 -20.21 16.08 18.22
N VAL A 27 -19.41 16.08 19.27
CA VAL A 27 -18.15 15.34 19.32
C VAL A 27 -18.14 14.36 20.47
N LEU A 28 -17.54 13.18 20.25
CA LEU A 28 -17.38 12.13 21.25
C LEU A 28 -15.91 11.69 21.30
N PRO A 29 -15.23 11.84 22.43
CA PRO A 29 -13.88 11.29 22.58
C PRO A 29 -13.93 9.76 22.59
N MET A 30 -12.91 9.14 21.99
CA MET A 30 -12.72 7.69 22.02
C MET A 30 -11.50 7.35 22.87
N PRO A 31 -11.61 6.43 23.85
CA PRO A 31 -10.46 5.94 24.57
C PRO A 31 -9.53 5.16 23.62
N GLY A 32 -8.22 5.28 23.83
CA GLY A 32 -7.21 4.62 22.99
C GLY A 32 -6.90 5.34 21.68
N GLY A 33 -5.89 4.84 21.00
CA GLY A 33 -5.45 5.29 19.67
C GLY A 33 -5.87 4.33 18.57
N MET A 34 -5.68 4.74 17.30
CA MET A 34 -5.77 3.81 16.16
C MET A 34 -4.60 2.83 16.23
N SER A 35 -4.90 1.53 16.27
CA SER A 35 -3.89 0.47 16.27
C SER A 35 -3.63 -0.05 14.84
N ARG A 36 -2.48 -0.70 14.65
CA ARG A 36 -2.17 -1.47 13.44
C ARG A 36 -2.68 -2.91 13.54
N SER A 37 -3.78 -3.13 14.26
CA SER A 37 -4.41 -4.44 14.41
C SER A 37 -5.65 -4.56 13.53
N ILE A 38 -5.88 -5.74 12.98
CA ILE A 38 -7.15 -6.07 12.31
C ILE A 38 -8.31 -6.14 13.32
N VAL A 39 -8.00 -6.37 14.59
CA VAL A 39 -8.97 -6.45 15.69
C VAL A 39 -8.99 -5.12 16.45
N TYR A 40 -10.18 -4.60 16.64
CA TYR A 40 -10.41 -3.35 17.38
C TYR A 40 -11.81 -3.34 18.03
N THR A 41 -11.99 -2.52 19.05
CA THR A 41 -13.29 -2.25 19.66
C THR A 41 -13.83 -0.90 19.21
N ASP A 42 -15.13 -0.85 18.93
CA ASP A 42 -15.82 0.38 18.56
C ASP A 42 -17.32 0.29 18.90
N PRO A 43 -17.76 0.82 20.05
CA PRO A 43 -19.16 0.74 20.47
C PRO A 43 -20.12 1.49 19.55
N ILE A 44 -19.66 2.56 18.91
CA ILE A 44 -20.50 3.32 17.95
C ILE A 44 -20.79 2.47 16.71
N GLN A 45 -19.77 1.80 16.16
CA GLN A 45 -19.98 0.86 15.07
C GLN A 45 -20.85 -0.33 15.49
N ALA A 46 -20.69 -0.83 16.71
CA ALA A 46 -21.52 -1.90 17.24
C ALA A 46 -23.02 -1.49 17.28
N LEU A 47 -23.31 -0.28 17.76
CA LEU A 47 -24.68 0.26 17.72
C LEU A 47 -25.24 0.38 16.31
N GLN A 48 -24.43 0.84 15.34
CA GLN A 48 -24.86 0.94 13.94
C GLN A 48 -25.19 -0.44 13.34
N ILE A 49 -24.34 -1.44 13.57
CA ILE A 49 -24.48 -2.79 13.00
C ILE A 49 -25.66 -3.53 13.63
N SER A 50 -25.89 -3.37 14.93
CA SER A 50 -27.00 -4.00 15.65
C SER A 50 -28.36 -3.34 15.38
N GLY A 51 -28.41 -2.21 14.66
CA GLY A 51 -29.63 -1.42 14.46
C GLY A 51 -30.08 -0.64 15.70
N ALA A 52 -29.25 -0.60 16.75
CA ALA A 52 -29.53 0.14 17.98
C ALA A 52 -29.04 1.60 17.95
N TRP A 53 -28.46 2.03 16.82
CA TRP A 53 -28.02 3.42 16.64
C TRP A 53 -29.22 4.38 16.65
N THR A 54 -29.07 5.39 17.47
CA THR A 54 -30.00 6.54 17.47
C THR A 54 -29.21 7.84 17.38
N PRO A 55 -29.70 8.86 16.67
CA PRO A 55 -29.06 10.17 16.59
C PRO A 55 -28.74 10.73 17.98
N PRO A 56 -27.47 11.01 18.30
CA PRO A 56 -27.11 11.47 19.64
C PRO A 56 -27.55 12.91 19.89
N LYS A 57 -27.71 13.26 21.19
CA LYS A 57 -27.88 14.61 21.68
C LYS A 57 -26.72 15.01 22.60
N ALA A 58 -26.50 16.31 22.77
CA ALA A 58 -25.51 16.78 23.72
C ALA A 58 -25.84 16.27 25.14
N GLY A 59 -24.84 15.67 25.80
CA GLY A 59 -24.99 15.04 27.12
C GLY A 59 -25.31 13.54 27.08
N ASP A 60 -25.69 12.96 25.93
CA ASP A 60 -25.88 11.51 25.82
C ASP A 60 -24.56 10.77 26.10
N THR A 61 -24.64 9.68 26.87
CA THR A 61 -23.48 8.92 27.36
C THR A 61 -23.28 7.64 26.57
N VAL A 62 -22.02 7.34 26.22
CA VAL A 62 -21.60 6.08 25.62
C VAL A 62 -20.67 5.35 26.57
N THR A 63 -20.97 4.07 26.86
CA THR A 63 -20.12 3.19 27.66
C THR A 63 -19.20 2.39 26.74
N PHE A 64 -17.92 2.35 27.11
CA PHE A 64 -16.88 1.62 26.36
C PHE A 64 -16.61 0.24 26.96
N PRO A 65 -15.96 -0.69 26.20
CA PRO A 65 -15.67 -2.04 26.68
C PRO A 65 -14.79 -2.10 27.94
N ASP A 66 -13.97 -1.08 28.20
CA ASP A 66 -13.15 -0.93 29.40
C ASP A 66 -13.95 -0.42 30.63
N GLY A 67 -15.27 -0.22 30.50
CA GLY A 67 -16.16 0.30 31.50
C GLY A 67 -16.17 1.83 31.64
N SER A 68 -15.29 2.55 30.93
CA SER A 68 -15.29 4.00 30.88
C SER A 68 -16.51 4.55 30.19
N THR A 69 -16.93 5.78 30.53
CA THR A 69 -18.05 6.47 29.89
C THR A 69 -17.60 7.81 29.34
N GLN A 70 -18.11 8.15 28.14
CA GLN A 70 -17.87 9.45 27.50
C GLN A 70 -19.23 10.06 27.12
N GLN A 71 -19.26 11.38 26.99
CA GLN A 71 -20.48 12.11 26.62
C GLN A 71 -20.31 12.84 25.31
N TRP A 72 -21.38 12.91 24.53
CA TRP A 72 -21.48 13.75 23.35
C TRP A 72 -21.53 15.23 23.73
N GLN A 73 -20.65 16.04 23.15
CA GLN A 73 -20.49 17.45 23.44
C GLN A 73 -20.74 18.29 22.19
N ALA A 74 -21.50 19.39 22.34
CA ALA A 74 -21.74 20.31 21.23
C ALA A 74 -20.50 21.19 20.98
N VAL A 75 -20.12 21.35 19.70
CA VAL A 75 -19.00 22.18 19.25
C VAL A 75 -19.43 23.02 18.06
N THR A 76 -19.07 24.31 18.10
CA THR A 76 -19.29 25.26 17.01
C THR A 76 -17.99 25.50 16.26
N ALA A 77 -18.08 25.57 14.94
CA ALA A 77 -16.93 25.83 14.08
C ALA A 77 -16.44 27.27 14.21
N SER A 78 -15.14 27.47 14.05
CA SER A 78 -14.50 28.78 13.90
C SER A 78 -15.01 29.52 12.65
N ALA A 79 -14.63 30.80 12.49
CA ALA A 79 -15.06 31.64 11.37
C ALA A 79 -14.67 31.05 10.00
N ASP A 80 -13.52 30.37 9.90
CA ASP A 80 -12.99 29.69 8.71
C ASP A 80 -13.54 28.27 8.52
N GLY A 81 -14.45 27.83 9.43
CA GLY A 81 -15.20 26.59 9.32
C GLY A 81 -14.56 25.37 9.98
N TRP A 82 -13.45 25.52 10.70
CA TRP A 82 -12.82 24.41 11.41
C TRP A 82 -13.49 24.16 12.76
N PHE A 83 -13.75 22.89 13.04
CA PHE A 83 -14.02 22.39 14.40
C PHE A 83 -12.69 22.00 15.03
N GLU A 84 -12.39 22.57 16.20
CA GLU A 84 -11.20 22.24 16.98
C GLU A 84 -11.60 21.88 18.40
N HIS A 85 -11.35 20.63 18.78
CA HIS A 85 -11.69 20.12 20.11
C HIS A 85 -10.87 18.86 20.45
N PRO A 86 -10.41 18.70 21.70
CA PRO A 86 -9.65 17.52 22.12
C PRO A 86 -10.36 16.19 21.82
N ALA A 87 -11.70 16.15 21.98
CA ALA A 87 -12.52 14.97 21.68
C ALA A 87 -12.46 14.51 20.22
N LEU A 88 -12.04 15.36 19.28
CA LEU A 88 -11.86 14.98 17.88
C LEU A 88 -10.60 14.11 17.66
N ARG A 89 -9.64 14.10 18.61
CA ARG A 89 -8.44 13.25 18.46
C ARG A 89 -8.80 11.78 18.52
N ASN A 90 -8.80 11.14 17.35
CA ASN A 90 -9.26 9.77 17.15
C ASN A 90 -10.70 9.52 17.65
N GLY A 91 -11.50 10.57 17.78
CA GLY A 91 -12.90 10.53 18.24
C GLY A 91 -13.91 10.48 17.11
N TYR A 92 -15.14 10.76 17.46
CA TYR A 92 -16.24 10.90 16.52
C TYR A 92 -16.72 12.34 16.44
N ALA A 93 -17.22 12.75 15.28
CA ALA A 93 -18.06 13.93 15.12
C ALA A 93 -19.35 13.55 14.42
N TYR A 94 -20.49 14.06 14.90
CA TYR A 94 -21.81 13.83 14.33
C TYR A 94 -22.45 15.14 13.94
N ALA A 95 -22.98 15.20 12.73
CA ALA A 95 -23.71 16.38 12.22
C ALA A 95 -24.93 15.95 11.41
N VAL A 96 -25.92 16.83 11.35
CA VAL A 96 -27.14 16.64 10.58
C VAL A 96 -27.27 17.74 9.52
N VAL A 97 -27.57 17.35 8.30
CA VAL A 97 -27.79 18.26 7.17
C VAL A 97 -29.19 18.07 6.61
N SER A 98 -29.95 19.14 6.49
CA SER A 98 -31.25 19.12 5.87
C SER A 98 -31.16 19.33 4.36
N SER A 99 -31.94 18.58 3.59
CA SER A 99 -32.09 18.77 2.15
C SER A 99 -33.57 18.93 1.77
N ASP A 100 -33.85 19.89 0.89
CA ASP A 100 -35.18 20.14 0.36
C ASP A 100 -35.71 19.05 -0.58
N ARG A 101 -34.81 18.28 -1.18
CA ARG A 101 -35.09 17.20 -2.11
C ARG A 101 -33.93 16.20 -2.10
N GLU A 102 -34.12 15.05 -2.71
CA GLU A 102 -33.05 14.13 -3.01
C GLU A 102 -32.08 14.77 -4.03
N LYS A 103 -30.79 14.79 -3.70
CA LYS A 103 -29.73 15.35 -4.57
C LYS A 103 -28.33 14.81 -4.23
N VAL A 104 -27.47 14.75 -5.23
CA VAL A 104 -26.04 14.49 -5.03
C VAL A 104 -25.32 15.80 -4.73
N VAL A 105 -24.41 15.77 -3.75
CA VAL A 105 -23.52 16.87 -3.42
C VAL A 105 -22.09 16.35 -3.34
N LEU A 106 -21.09 17.24 -3.46
CA LEU A 106 -19.69 16.92 -3.16
C LEU A 106 -19.41 17.23 -1.70
N LEU A 107 -18.96 16.23 -0.96
CA LEU A 107 -18.46 16.35 0.40
C LEU A 107 -16.93 16.54 0.34
N ASP A 108 -16.46 17.68 0.86
CA ASP A 108 -15.05 17.98 1.16
C ASP A 108 -14.90 17.99 2.69
N ALA A 109 -14.34 16.93 3.24
CA ALA A 109 -14.11 16.77 4.67
C ALA A 109 -12.63 16.49 4.93
N GLN A 110 -12.02 17.23 5.86
CA GLN A 110 -10.59 17.14 6.18
C GLN A 110 -10.40 16.91 7.68
N GLY A 111 -9.45 16.04 8.04
CA GLY A 111 -9.17 15.66 9.43
C GLY A 111 -9.95 14.43 9.91
N ASN A 112 -10.58 13.70 9.00
CA ASN A 112 -11.29 12.45 9.28
C ASN A 112 -10.67 11.25 8.56
N VAL A 113 -10.81 10.07 9.13
CA VAL A 113 -10.39 8.78 8.54
C VAL A 113 -11.46 8.26 7.58
N SER A 114 -12.72 8.40 7.97
CA SER A 114 -13.89 8.02 7.20
C SER A 114 -15.08 8.88 7.60
N VAL A 115 -16.08 8.90 6.76
CA VAL A 115 -17.39 9.46 7.06
C VAL A 115 -18.48 8.44 6.69
N THR A 116 -19.49 8.30 7.54
CA THR A 116 -20.70 7.53 7.23
C THR A 116 -21.82 8.51 6.96
N VAL A 117 -22.36 8.49 5.75
CA VAL A 117 -23.48 9.35 5.31
C VAL A 117 -24.71 8.47 5.16
N ASN A 118 -25.72 8.68 5.99
CA ASN A 118 -26.97 7.88 6.00
C ASN A 118 -26.70 6.34 6.04
N GLY A 119 -25.69 5.90 6.78
CA GLY A 119 -25.30 4.49 6.90
C GLY A 119 -24.23 4.01 5.88
N GLU A 120 -23.93 4.78 4.86
CA GLU A 120 -22.91 4.44 3.87
C GLU A 120 -21.53 5.02 4.23
N THR A 121 -20.51 4.17 4.35
CA THR A 121 -19.15 4.58 4.69
C THR A 121 -18.35 5.03 3.46
N ARG A 122 -17.70 6.19 3.56
CA ARG A 122 -16.85 6.79 2.51
C ARG A 122 -15.48 7.15 3.10
N VAL A 123 -14.48 7.26 2.22
CA VAL A 123 -13.11 7.65 2.62
C VAL A 123 -13.07 9.08 3.17
N GLY A 124 -12.13 9.36 4.09
CA GLY A 124 -11.83 10.69 4.60
C GLY A 124 -10.47 11.21 4.15
N ASP A 125 -10.18 12.44 4.52
CA ASP A 125 -8.88 13.10 4.32
C ASP A 125 -8.10 13.20 5.64
N VAL A 126 -7.45 12.10 6.02
CA VAL A 126 -6.71 11.93 7.28
C VAL A 126 -5.61 12.98 7.44
N TYR A 127 -4.93 13.33 6.34
CA TYR A 127 -3.75 14.18 6.32
C TYR A 127 -4.04 15.64 5.94
N GLN A 128 -5.33 15.99 5.73
CA GLN A 128 -5.79 17.35 5.44
C GLN A 128 -5.17 17.91 4.14
N HIS A 129 -5.09 17.08 3.12
CA HIS A 129 -4.59 17.49 1.81
C HIS A 129 -5.56 18.40 1.04
N GLY A 130 -6.88 18.36 1.34
CA GLY A 130 -7.89 19.21 0.73
C GLY A 130 -8.31 18.83 -0.69
N TYR A 131 -7.82 17.72 -1.22
CA TYR A 131 -8.19 17.26 -2.56
C TYR A 131 -9.28 16.17 -2.59
N VAL A 132 -9.64 15.63 -1.43
CA VAL A 132 -10.66 14.58 -1.33
C VAL A 132 -12.04 15.20 -1.46
N LYS A 133 -12.67 14.97 -2.63
CA LYS A 133 -14.05 15.38 -2.92
C LYS A 133 -14.87 14.15 -3.24
N ILE A 134 -15.80 13.82 -2.36
CA ILE A 134 -16.58 12.59 -2.44
C ILE A 134 -18.03 12.92 -2.80
N PRO A 135 -18.59 12.35 -3.88
CA PRO A 135 -20.02 12.51 -4.19
C PRO A 135 -20.86 11.69 -3.22
N VAL A 136 -21.82 12.33 -2.56
CA VAL A 136 -22.73 11.70 -1.61
C VAL A 136 -24.19 12.04 -1.95
N LEU A 137 -25.09 11.07 -1.73
CA LEU A 137 -26.52 11.26 -1.96
C LEU A 137 -27.17 11.77 -0.67
N LEU A 138 -27.75 12.96 -0.72
CA LEU A 138 -28.64 13.47 0.32
C LEU A 138 -30.10 13.13 -0.03
N LYS A 139 -30.81 12.53 0.92
CA LYS A 139 -32.26 12.28 0.85
C LYS A 139 -33.01 13.57 1.17
N GLN A 140 -34.27 13.65 0.76
CA GLN A 140 -35.14 14.71 1.24
C GLN A 140 -35.31 14.60 2.77
N GLY A 141 -35.23 15.73 3.47
CA GLY A 141 -35.29 15.78 4.93
C GLY A 141 -33.89 15.75 5.59
N GLN A 142 -33.79 15.12 6.76
CA GLN A 142 -32.59 15.07 7.57
C GLN A 142 -31.62 14.00 7.05
N ASN A 143 -30.33 14.35 7.01
CA ASN A 143 -29.24 13.47 6.60
C ASN A 143 -28.19 13.45 7.69
N GLU A 144 -27.80 12.26 8.11
CA GLU A 144 -26.80 12.04 9.16
C GLU A 144 -25.40 11.90 8.57
N LEU A 145 -24.44 12.63 9.12
CA LEU A 145 -23.03 12.54 8.82
C LEU A 145 -22.27 12.18 10.09
N LEU A 146 -21.66 11.01 10.13
CA LEU A 146 -20.86 10.53 11.27
C LEU A 146 -19.39 10.37 10.83
N PHE A 147 -18.52 11.23 11.32
CA PHE A 147 -17.09 11.27 11.00
C PHE A 147 -16.30 10.48 12.04
N ARG A 148 -15.42 9.57 11.60
CA ARG A 148 -14.35 9.03 12.42
C ARG A 148 -13.15 9.93 12.23
N CYS A 149 -12.80 10.71 13.26
CA CYS A 149 -11.78 11.75 13.17
C CYS A 149 -10.36 11.19 13.27
N SER A 150 -9.38 11.94 12.78
CA SER A 150 -7.97 11.61 12.82
C SER A 150 -7.31 12.10 14.12
N ARG A 151 -6.02 11.78 14.28
CA ARG A 151 -5.21 12.26 15.42
C ARG A 151 -4.99 13.78 15.45
N ALA A 152 -5.33 14.48 14.37
CA ALA A 152 -5.09 15.93 14.26
C ALA A 152 -5.94 16.77 15.25
N GLY A 153 -7.07 16.24 15.75
CA GLY A 153 -7.94 16.92 16.71
C GLY A 153 -8.72 18.08 16.13
N LYS A 154 -8.86 18.13 14.79
CA LYS A 154 -9.65 19.12 14.09
C LYS A 154 -10.35 18.52 12.87
N LEU A 155 -11.46 19.14 12.48
CA LEU A 155 -12.31 18.68 11.38
C LEU A 155 -12.83 19.90 10.61
N LEU A 156 -12.76 19.83 9.28
CA LEU A 156 -13.40 20.76 8.36
C LEU A 156 -14.40 19.97 7.52
N VAL A 157 -15.61 20.52 7.34
CA VAL A 157 -16.64 19.88 6.51
C VAL A 157 -17.32 20.93 5.63
N ARG A 158 -17.29 20.71 4.33
CA ARG A 158 -17.93 21.56 3.33
C ARG A 158 -18.77 20.71 2.38
N LEU A 159 -19.91 21.25 1.97
CA LEU A 159 -20.79 20.67 0.95
C LEU A 159 -20.91 21.64 -0.21
N SER A 160 -20.75 21.14 -1.44
CA SER A 160 -20.89 21.92 -2.67
C SER A 160 -21.80 21.22 -3.67
N SER A 161 -22.41 21.99 -4.55
CA SER A 161 -23.23 21.48 -5.65
C SER A 161 -22.38 20.72 -6.67
N VAL A 162 -23.02 19.84 -7.44
CA VAL A 162 -22.42 19.12 -8.55
C VAL A 162 -22.74 19.79 -9.88
N PRO A 163 -21.89 19.66 -10.92
CA PRO A 163 -22.20 20.09 -12.28
C PRO A 163 -23.45 19.40 -12.83
N ALA A 164 -24.16 20.05 -13.74
CA ALA A 164 -25.40 19.54 -14.35
C ALA A 164 -25.20 18.19 -15.06
N ASP A 165 -24.04 17.97 -15.67
CA ASP A 165 -23.68 16.74 -16.36
C ASP A 165 -23.39 15.55 -15.43
N GLY A 166 -23.30 15.78 -14.12
CA GLY A 166 -23.06 14.75 -13.10
C GLY A 166 -21.69 14.09 -13.15
N VAL A 167 -20.74 14.58 -13.95
CA VAL A 167 -19.36 14.09 -14.01
C VAL A 167 -18.39 15.26 -14.07
N LEU A 168 -17.24 15.11 -13.42
CA LEU A 168 -16.23 16.19 -13.37
C LEU A 168 -14.81 15.65 -13.21
N LEU A 169 -13.83 16.48 -13.59
CA LEU A 169 -12.42 16.30 -13.30
C LEU A 169 -12.08 17.00 -11.98
N ASN A 170 -11.41 16.29 -11.07
CA ASN A 170 -10.77 16.86 -9.90
C ASN A 170 -9.25 16.80 -10.10
N VAL A 171 -8.66 17.94 -10.41
CA VAL A 171 -7.21 18.09 -10.67
C VAL A 171 -6.39 18.32 -9.40
N GLY A 172 -7.03 18.47 -8.23
CA GLY A 172 -6.35 18.70 -6.96
C GLY A 172 -5.46 17.53 -6.54
N ASP A 173 -5.79 16.29 -6.99
CA ASP A 173 -4.96 15.10 -6.81
C ASP A 173 -4.39 14.60 -8.15
N ALA A 174 -3.79 15.46 -8.96
CA ALA A 174 -3.14 15.02 -10.19
C ALA A 174 -1.75 14.44 -9.92
N THR A 175 -1.41 13.32 -10.57
CA THR A 175 -0.02 12.84 -10.63
C THR A 175 0.61 13.37 -11.91
N LEU A 176 1.64 14.21 -11.77
CA LEU A 176 2.22 14.99 -12.86
C LEU A 176 3.70 14.65 -13.08
N PRO A 177 4.15 14.46 -14.36
CA PRO A 177 5.55 14.46 -14.73
C PRO A 177 6.12 15.88 -14.76
N ASP A 178 7.43 15.99 -14.75
CA ASP A 178 8.11 17.14 -15.34
C ASP A 178 8.42 16.84 -16.82
N LEU A 179 8.40 17.86 -17.66
CA LEU A 179 8.93 17.82 -19.00
C LEU A 179 10.42 18.19 -18.96
N VAL A 180 11.22 17.68 -19.88
CA VAL A 180 12.67 17.93 -19.90
C VAL A 180 13.07 18.55 -21.23
N VAL A 181 13.88 19.62 -21.15
CA VAL A 181 14.42 20.32 -22.32
C VAL A 181 15.14 19.32 -23.21
N GLY A 182 14.81 19.34 -24.51
CA GLY A 182 15.42 18.45 -25.51
C GLY A 182 14.88 17.03 -25.57
N GLU A 183 13.98 16.62 -24.66
CA GLU A 183 13.30 15.32 -24.72
C GLU A 183 11.88 15.45 -25.29
N ASP A 184 11.53 14.59 -26.25
CA ASP A 184 10.17 14.54 -26.77
C ASP A 184 9.17 14.21 -25.67
N THR A 185 8.05 14.93 -25.67
CA THR A 185 6.97 14.71 -24.72
C THR A 185 6.22 13.42 -25.08
N ASP A 186 6.44 12.35 -24.33
CA ASP A 186 5.63 11.13 -24.40
C ASP A 186 5.49 10.53 -22.97
N VAL A 187 4.62 11.17 -22.17
CA VAL A 187 4.52 10.94 -20.73
C VAL A 187 3.11 10.59 -20.31
N TRP A 188 2.99 9.99 -19.15
CA TRP A 188 1.74 9.75 -18.46
C TRP A 188 1.51 10.80 -17.38
N LEU A 189 0.28 11.24 -17.25
CA LEU A 189 -0.23 11.93 -16.06
C LEU A 189 -1.51 11.23 -15.59
N SER A 190 -2.00 11.52 -14.40
CA SER A 190 -3.32 11.03 -13.99
C SER A 190 -4.11 12.11 -13.27
N VAL A 191 -5.43 12.05 -13.45
CA VAL A 191 -6.40 12.96 -12.82
C VAL A 191 -7.59 12.16 -12.30
N VAL A 192 -8.24 12.69 -11.27
CA VAL A 192 -9.41 12.08 -10.69
C VAL A 192 -10.65 12.45 -11.49
N VAL A 193 -11.43 11.46 -11.89
CA VAL A 193 -12.77 11.61 -12.46
C VAL A 193 -13.79 11.23 -11.40
N ILE A 194 -14.77 12.08 -11.15
CA ILE A 194 -15.83 11.87 -10.18
C ILE A 194 -17.14 11.67 -10.94
N ASN A 195 -17.81 10.54 -10.68
CA ASN A 195 -19.21 10.34 -11.06
C ASN A 195 -20.12 10.86 -9.93
N ALA A 196 -20.56 12.08 -10.03
CA ALA A 196 -21.47 12.70 -9.08
C ALA A 196 -22.95 12.50 -9.47
N SER A 197 -23.29 11.28 -9.93
CA SER A 197 -24.65 10.87 -10.24
C SER A 197 -24.97 9.48 -9.68
N THR A 198 -26.26 9.16 -9.59
CA THR A 198 -26.75 7.84 -9.16
C THR A 198 -26.76 6.80 -10.29
N GLN A 199 -26.24 7.15 -11.47
CA GLN A 199 -26.19 6.28 -12.64
C GLN A 199 -24.74 5.86 -12.94
N THR A 200 -24.57 4.66 -13.45
CA THR A 200 -23.27 4.21 -13.98
C THR A 200 -22.89 5.02 -15.21
N GLN A 201 -21.69 5.59 -15.25
CA GLN A 201 -21.17 6.35 -16.39
C GLN A 201 -20.29 5.47 -17.28
N ARG A 202 -20.53 5.55 -18.61
CA ARG A 202 -19.83 4.78 -19.64
C ARG A 202 -19.49 5.68 -20.83
N GLY A 203 -18.52 5.24 -21.65
CA GLY A 203 -18.17 5.95 -22.89
C GLY A 203 -17.54 7.32 -22.66
N LEU A 204 -16.92 7.54 -21.50
CA LEU A 204 -16.18 8.76 -21.20
C LEU A 204 -14.74 8.62 -21.72
N THR A 205 -14.18 9.73 -22.22
CA THR A 205 -12.76 9.87 -22.58
C THR A 205 -12.21 11.21 -22.08
N ILE A 206 -10.92 11.25 -21.75
CA ILE A 206 -10.21 12.50 -21.45
C ILE A 206 -9.33 12.85 -22.65
N ALA A 207 -9.60 13.99 -23.29
CA ALA A 207 -8.73 14.57 -24.29
C ALA A 207 -7.76 15.55 -23.64
N ALA A 208 -6.44 15.29 -23.78
CA ALA A 208 -5.39 16.15 -23.28
C ALA A 208 -4.68 16.84 -24.45
N SER A 209 -4.48 18.16 -24.34
CA SER A 209 -3.78 18.98 -25.34
C SER A 209 -2.89 20.04 -24.68
N HIS A 210 -1.82 20.41 -25.36
CA HIS A 210 -0.93 21.51 -24.97
C HIS A 210 -0.31 22.17 -26.19
N GLU A 211 0.27 23.35 -26.04
CA GLU A 211 0.97 24.06 -27.11
C GLU A 211 2.16 23.22 -27.62
N GLY A 212 2.26 23.10 -28.97
CA GLY A 212 3.28 22.28 -29.63
C GLY A 212 3.03 20.74 -29.53
N GLY A 213 1.89 20.33 -28.97
CA GLY A 213 1.48 18.92 -28.86
C GLY A 213 0.30 18.59 -29.77
N ARG A 214 -0.02 17.28 -29.84
CA ARG A 214 -1.26 16.80 -30.45
C ARG A 214 -2.24 16.42 -29.36
N THR A 215 -3.53 16.59 -29.63
CA THR A 215 -4.57 16.08 -28.74
C THR A 215 -4.52 14.56 -28.69
N VAL A 216 -4.46 14.00 -27.48
CA VAL A 216 -4.48 12.55 -27.24
C VAL A 216 -5.69 12.23 -26.34
N GLU A 217 -6.47 11.23 -26.73
CA GLU A 217 -7.59 10.77 -25.96
C GLU A 217 -7.20 9.52 -25.14
N SER A 218 -7.63 9.50 -23.86
CA SER A 218 -7.46 8.39 -22.93
C SER A 218 -8.84 7.93 -22.46
N ALA A 219 -9.10 6.63 -22.52
CA ALA A 219 -10.38 6.07 -22.10
C ALA A 219 -10.56 6.18 -20.58
N VAL A 220 -11.77 6.54 -20.14
CA VAL A 220 -12.17 6.46 -18.73
C VAL A 220 -12.87 5.10 -18.53
N PRO A 221 -12.47 4.30 -17.53
CA PRO A 221 -13.19 3.07 -17.20
C PRO A 221 -14.66 3.33 -16.84
N VAL A 222 -15.43 2.26 -16.76
CA VAL A 222 -16.81 2.36 -16.26
C VAL A 222 -16.79 2.88 -14.83
N LEU A 223 -17.53 3.95 -14.56
CA LEU A 223 -17.62 4.55 -13.23
C LEU A 223 -18.96 4.13 -12.58
N PRO A 224 -18.94 3.41 -11.46
CA PRO A 224 -20.16 3.08 -10.73
C PRO A 224 -20.84 4.36 -10.21
N PRO A 225 -22.11 4.27 -9.78
CA PRO A 225 -22.81 5.38 -9.13
C PRO A 225 -21.99 5.97 -7.99
N LEU A 226 -21.91 7.31 -7.90
CA LEU A 226 -21.15 8.04 -6.88
C LEU A 226 -19.66 7.61 -6.77
N GLY A 227 -19.09 7.10 -7.86
CA GLY A 227 -17.72 6.57 -7.90
C GLY A 227 -16.65 7.64 -8.13
N VAL A 228 -15.48 7.40 -7.58
CA VAL A 228 -14.26 8.20 -7.78
C VAL A 228 -13.20 7.31 -8.39
N TYR A 229 -12.54 7.75 -9.45
CA TYR A 229 -11.53 6.95 -10.14
C TYR A 229 -10.39 7.84 -10.67
N LYS A 230 -9.14 7.45 -10.41
CA LYS A 230 -7.97 8.16 -10.90
C LYS A 230 -7.53 7.58 -12.24
N VAL A 231 -7.66 8.37 -13.33
CA VAL A 231 -7.53 7.93 -14.71
C VAL A 231 -6.14 8.25 -15.26
N PRO A 232 -5.40 7.28 -15.83
CA PRO A 232 -4.20 7.52 -16.62
C PRO A 232 -4.52 8.31 -17.88
N VAL A 233 -3.76 9.37 -18.13
CA VAL A 233 -3.89 10.23 -19.31
C VAL A 233 -2.55 10.35 -20.03
N ARG A 234 -2.52 10.07 -21.34
CA ARG A 234 -1.31 10.18 -22.16
C ARG A 234 -1.16 11.60 -22.68
N LEU A 235 0.07 12.14 -22.63
CA LEU A 235 0.44 13.43 -23.22
C LEU A 235 1.57 13.23 -24.22
N ARG A 236 1.42 13.81 -25.42
CA ARG A 236 2.41 13.70 -26.49
C ARG A 236 2.64 15.02 -27.20
N GLY A 237 3.91 15.30 -27.53
CA GLY A 237 4.30 16.53 -28.23
C GLY A 237 5.79 16.60 -28.48
N MET A 238 6.21 17.71 -29.10
CA MET A 238 7.62 17.98 -29.35
C MET A 238 8.37 18.35 -28.06
N ALA A 239 9.68 18.12 -28.10
CA ALA A 239 10.60 18.50 -27.04
C ALA A 239 10.49 20.00 -26.71
N PRO A 240 10.39 20.39 -25.42
CA PRO A 240 10.52 21.78 -25.00
C PRO A 240 11.95 22.28 -25.28
N ARG A 241 12.04 23.56 -25.62
CA ARG A 241 13.34 24.19 -26.01
C ARG A 241 13.98 24.97 -24.85
N ALA A 242 13.25 25.27 -23.81
CA ALA A 242 13.71 26.00 -22.64
C ALA A 242 12.96 25.57 -21.37
N ALA A 243 13.60 25.70 -20.22
CA ALA A 243 12.98 25.51 -18.90
C ALA A 243 11.84 26.53 -18.67
N GLY A 244 10.89 26.18 -17.81
CA GLY A 244 9.72 26.98 -17.51
C GLY A 244 8.50 26.15 -17.15
N VAL A 245 7.36 26.52 -17.68
CA VAL A 245 6.08 25.83 -17.43
C VAL A 245 5.30 25.64 -18.73
N ARG A 246 4.46 24.60 -18.77
CA ARG A 246 3.55 24.31 -19.88
C ARG A 246 2.15 24.03 -19.38
N LYS A 247 1.18 24.76 -19.92
CA LYS A 247 -0.23 24.53 -19.64
C LYS A 247 -0.74 23.34 -20.45
N VAL A 248 -1.56 22.52 -19.82
CA VAL A 248 -2.23 21.36 -20.41
C VAL A 248 -3.71 21.51 -20.17
N GLU A 249 -4.48 21.57 -21.25
CA GLU A 249 -5.93 21.53 -21.22
C GLU A 249 -6.42 20.10 -21.18
N LEU A 250 -7.34 19.79 -20.28
CA LEU A 250 -8.05 18.52 -20.18
C LEU A 250 -9.52 18.74 -20.46
N ARG A 251 -10.09 17.96 -21.38
CA ARG A 251 -11.52 17.94 -21.67
C ARG A 251 -12.08 16.55 -21.41
N LEU A 252 -13.03 16.45 -20.50
CA LEU A 252 -13.81 15.23 -20.29
C LEU A 252 -14.91 15.19 -21.34
N LEU A 253 -14.90 14.17 -22.15
CA LEU A 253 -15.80 13.98 -23.29
C LEU A 253 -16.75 12.81 -23.02
N ARG A 254 -18.04 13.00 -23.33
CA ARG A 254 -19.06 11.94 -23.35
C ARG A 254 -19.38 11.61 -24.80
N GLN A 255 -19.41 10.34 -25.13
CA GLN A 255 -19.86 9.87 -26.44
C GLN A 255 -21.35 9.61 -26.45
N GLU A 256 -22.08 10.26 -27.36
CA GLU A 256 -23.50 10.05 -27.63
C GLU A 256 -23.67 9.74 -29.11
N GLY A 257 -23.93 8.48 -29.40
CA GLY A 257 -23.95 8.00 -30.79
C GLY A 257 -22.58 8.14 -31.45
N LYS A 258 -22.49 8.95 -32.54
CA LYS A 258 -21.25 9.24 -33.25
C LYS A 258 -20.58 10.55 -32.83
N GLN A 259 -21.20 11.34 -31.95
CA GLN A 259 -20.72 12.65 -31.53
C GLN A 259 -20.09 12.57 -30.12
N LYS A 260 -19.15 13.46 -29.87
CA LYS A 260 -18.53 13.64 -28.56
C LYS A 260 -18.83 15.05 -28.05
N PHE A 261 -19.29 15.16 -26.84
CA PHE A 261 -19.61 16.42 -26.17
C PHE A 261 -18.66 16.62 -25.00
N THR A 262 -18.17 17.84 -24.83
CA THR A 262 -17.40 18.22 -23.65
C THR A 262 -18.35 18.43 -22.48
N VAL A 263 -18.18 17.63 -21.42
CA VAL A 263 -18.99 17.70 -20.21
C VAL A 263 -18.27 18.42 -19.06
N HIS A 264 -16.92 18.45 -19.08
CA HIS A 264 -16.13 19.21 -18.13
C HIS A 264 -14.75 19.55 -18.71
N THR A 265 -14.15 20.66 -18.26
CA THR A 265 -12.82 21.10 -18.63
C THR A 265 -11.99 21.41 -17.38
N ALA A 266 -10.70 21.19 -17.46
CA ALA A 266 -9.74 21.56 -16.42
C ALA A 266 -8.39 21.93 -17.05
N GLU A 267 -7.58 22.71 -16.35
CA GLU A 267 -6.21 23.06 -16.74
C GLU A 267 -5.21 22.54 -15.71
N LEU A 268 -4.08 22.04 -16.19
CA LEU A 268 -2.93 21.65 -15.41
C LEU A 268 -1.70 22.43 -15.86
N THR A 269 -0.75 22.61 -14.95
CA THR A 269 0.56 23.21 -15.26
C THR A 269 1.67 22.19 -14.98
N LEU A 270 2.46 21.87 -16.03
CA LEU A 270 3.65 21.03 -15.91
C LEU A 270 4.90 21.91 -15.86
N ARG A 271 5.87 21.53 -15.03
CA ARG A 271 7.19 22.16 -15.02
C ARG A 271 8.01 21.62 -16.20
N ILE A 272 8.84 22.49 -16.78
CA ILE A 272 9.87 22.12 -17.75
C ILE A 272 11.22 22.31 -17.07
N ARG A 273 12.02 21.23 -16.98
CA ARG A 273 13.29 21.21 -16.26
C ARG A 273 14.45 21.04 -17.23
N GLU A 274 15.61 21.58 -16.84
CA GLU A 274 16.86 21.26 -17.53
C GLU A 274 17.26 19.79 -17.25
N PRO A 275 17.98 19.11 -18.19
CA PRO A 275 18.32 17.71 -18.03
C PRO A 275 19.14 17.36 -16.78
N HIS A 276 19.87 18.34 -16.22
CA HIS A 276 20.72 18.13 -15.04
C HIS A 276 20.03 18.46 -13.71
N GLU A 277 18.83 19.04 -13.74
CA GLU A 277 18.06 19.39 -12.55
C GLU A 277 17.27 18.19 -12.01
N SER A 278 16.83 18.29 -10.76
CA SER A 278 15.88 17.33 -10.17
C SER A 278 14.55 17.36 -10.92
N GLN A 279 13.99 16.19 -11.19
CA GLN A 279 12.80 16.06 -12.03
C GLN A 279 11.92 14.88 -11.65
N LYS A 280 10.62 14.98 -11.91
CA LYS A 280 9.62 13.93 -11.73
C LYS A 280 9.47 13.11 -13.01
N ARG A 281 9.60 11.79 -12.91
CA ARG A 281 9.37 10.85 -14.03
C ARG A 281 8.20 9.95 -13.71
N THR A 282 7.19 9.93 -14.55
CA THR A 282 6.00 9.10 -14.37
C THR A 282 6.09 7.76 -15.10
N PHE A 283 5.42 6.76 -14.53
CA PHE A 283 5.32 5.41 -15.09
C PHE A 283 3.98 4.77 -14.74
N ILE A 284 3.62 3.69 -15.44
CA ILE A 284 2.46 2.86 -15.08
C ILE A 284 2.96 1.75 -14.15
N SER A 285 2.43 1.71 -12.93
CA SER A 285 2.80 0.71 -11.93
C SER A 285 2.24 -0.67 -12.28
N ALA A 286 3.06 -1.71 -12.13
CA ALA A 286 2.63 -3.10 -12.27
C ALA A 286 1.75 -3.57 -11.10
N ILE A 287 1.79 -2.89 -9.96
CA ILE A 287 1.02 -3.24 -8.76
C ILE A 287 -0.48 -3.15 -9.03
N ASP A 288 -0.93 -2.05 -9.65
CA ASP A 288 -2.36 -1.75 -9.82
C ASP A 288 -2.74 -1.10 -11.15
N GLY A 289 -1.76 -0.72 -11.99
CA GLY A 289 -1.97 -0.04 -13.27
C GLY A 289 -2.14 1.47 -13.16
N SER A 290 -1.95 2.05 -11.99
CA SER A 290 -2.00 3.50 -11.79
C SER A 290 -0.76 4.21 -12.33
N VAL A 291 -0.89 5.52 -12.58
CA VAL A 291 0.26 6.39 -12.84
C VAL A 291 0.92 6.76 -11.53
N GLN A 292 2.17 6.36 -11.39
CA GLN A 292 3.05 6.76 -10.30
C GLN A 292 4.18 7.64 -10.82
N TYR A 293 4.94 8.27 -9.92
CA TYR A 293 6.16 8.97 -10.29
C TYR A 293 7.30 8.60 -9.34
N TYR A 294 8.50 8.82 -9.78
CA TYR A 294 9.68 8.92 -8.93
C TYR A 294 10.40 10.24 -9.22
N ALA A 295 11.14 10.75 -8.24
CA ALA A 295 12.02 11.88 -8.44
C ALA A 295 13.43 11.39 -8.73
N VAL A 296 14.17 12.15 -9.53
CA VAL A 296 15.56 11.83 -9.87
C VAL A 296 16.40 13.10 -9.92
N LEU A 297 17.60 13.05 -9.36
CA LEU A 297 18.69 13.99 -9.56
C LEU A 297 19.80 13.29 -10.34
N PRO A 298 19.94 13.56 -11.65
CA PRO A 298 20.90 12.88 -12.50
C PRO A 298 22.35 13.17 -12.10
N ALA A 299 23.23 12.18 -12.27
CA ALA A 299 24.68 12.40 -12.10
C ALA A 299 25.21 13.48 -13.05
N GLN A 300 25.91 14.47 -12.52
CA GLN A 300 26.56 15.52 -13.32
C GLN A 300 27.95 15.03 -13.78
N ARG A 301 27.94 14.08 -14.72
CA ARG A 301 29.17 13.44 -15.24
C ARG A 301 30.15 14.47 -15.82
N LEU A 302 31.43 14.35 -15.43
CA LEU A 302 32.49 15.25 -15.87
C LEU A 302 32.71 15.19 -17.40
N ASN A 303 32.52 13.99 -17.99
CA ASN A 303 32.63 13.74 -19.42
C ASN A 303 31.83 12.48 -19.81
N LYS A 304 31.67 12.23 -21.10
CA LYS A 304 30.91 11.07 -21.63
C LYS A 304 31.64 9.73 -21.43
N GLU A 305 32.96 9.75 -21.30
CA GLU A 305 33.84 8.59 -21.10
C GLU A 305 33.87 8.15 -19.62
N ALA A 306 33.37 8.98 -18.68
CA ALA A 306 33.29 8.62 -17.27
C ALA A 306 32.52 7.29 -17.10
N PRO A 307 32.92 6.44 -16.13
CA PRO A 307 32.23 5.20 -15.83
C PRO A 307 30.74 5.42 -15.61
N ALA A 308 29.92 4.37 -15.84
CA ALA A 308 28.50 4.41 -15.52
C ALA A 308 28.28 4.87 -14.07
N PRO A 309 27.36 5.80 -13.81
CA PRO A 309 27.15 6.31 -12.44
C PRO A 309 26.60 5.22 -11.53
N ALA A 310 26.86 5.35 -10.24
CA ALA A 310 26.17 4.58 -9.22
C ALA A 310 24.68 4.98 -9.16
N LEU A 311 23.84 4.14 -8.56
CA LEU A 311 22.47 4.46 -8.19
C LEU A 311 22.31 4.55 -6.67
N VAL A 312 21.85 5.68 -6.19
CA VAL A 312 21.45 5.85 -4.78
C VAL A 312 19.93 5.92 -4.74
N LEU A 313 19.30 4.89 -4.18
CA LEU A 313 17.87 4.92 -3.87
C LEU A 313 17.69 5.59 -2.51
N THR A 314 16.98 6.73 -2.47
CA THR A 314 16.74 7.48 -1.24
C THR A 314 15.26 7.50 -0.89
N LEU A 315 14.93 7.15 0.35
CA LEU A 315 13.57 7.01 0.85
C LEU A 315 13.19 8.21 1.72
N HIS A 316 12.06 8.84 1.39
CA HIS A 316 11.61 10.06 2.09
C HIS A 316 10.97 9.78 3.46
N GLY A 317 10.99 10.78 4.34
CA GLY A 317 10.30 10.80 5.62
C GLY A 317 8.78 10.97 5.49
N ALA A 318 8.06 10.80 6.61
CA ALA A 318 6.60 10.98 6.65
C ALA A 318 6.20 12.42 6.31
N GLY A 319 5.24 12.59 5.40
CA GLY A 319 4.76 13.90 4.96
C GLY A 319 5.62 14.57 3.89
N VAL A 320 6.73 13.94 3.48
CA VAL A 320 7.65 14.48 2.46
C VAL A 320 7.33 13.89 1.08
N GLU A 321 7.36 14.72 0.05
CA GLU A 321 7.26 14.29 -1.35
C GLU A 321 8.61 13.76 -1.85
N ALA A 322 8.61 12.80 -2.77
CA ALA A 322 9.83 12.25 -3.36
C ALA A 322 10.73 13.32 -3.99
N ILE A 323 10.15 14.36 -4.60
CA ILE A 323 10.92 15.48 -5.17
C ILE A 323 11.61 16.29 -4.06
N GLY A 324 10.96 16.54 -2.93
CA GLY A 324 11.56 17.23 -1.79
C GLY A 324 12.71 16.43 -1.17
N GLN A 325 12.60 15.08 -1.15
CA GLN A 325 13.70 14.21 -0.70
C GLN A 325 14.92 14.37 -1.62
N VAL A 326 14.72 14.34 -2.93
CA VAL A 326 15.83 14.50 -3.90
C VAL A 326 16.43 15.89 -3.84
N ASP A 327 15.61 16.93 -3.66
CA ASP A 327 16.06 18.33 -3.57
C ASP A 327 16.89 18.63 -2.31
N SER A 328 16.88 17.71 -1.30
CA SER A 328 17.72 17.82 -0.10
C SER A 328 19.17 17.38 -0.33
N TYR A 329 19.50 16.89 -1.52
CA TYR A 329 20.86 16.46 -1.89
C TYR A 329 21.52 17.41 -2.86
N SER A 330 22.81 17.59 -2.73
CA SER A 330 23.66 18.21 -3.75
C SER A 330 23.90 17.24 -4.91
N PRO A 331 24.03 17.72 -6.15
CA PRO A 331 24.36 16.86 -7.29
C PRO A 331 25.72 16.15 -7.11
N LYS A 332 25.76 14.89 -7.52
CA LYS A 332 26.99 14.07 -7.49
C LYS A 332 27.50 13.83 -8.92
N THR A 333 28.82 13.83 -9.12
CA THR A 333 29.42 13.56 -10.44
C THR A 333 29.40 12.07 -10.79
N TRP A 334 29.29 11.21 -9.78
CA TRP A 334 29.50 9.76 -9.88
C TRP A 334 28.26 8.93 -9.51
N ALA A 335 27.16 9.56 -9.05
CA ALA A 335 25.95 8.88 -8.62
C ALA A 335 24.69 9.61 -9.07
N THR A 336 23.68 8.86 -9.52
CA THR A 336 22.31 9.33 -9.76
C THR A 336 21.49 9.01 -8.52
N LEU A 337 20.80 10.02 -7.98
CA LEU A 337 19.91 9.84 -6.83
C LEU A 337 18.47 9.68 -7.32
N VAL A 338 17.76 8.72 -6.76
CA VAL A 338 16.38 8.39 -7.14
C VAL A 338 15.52 8.21 -5.89
N ALA A 339 14.38 8.89 -5.84
CA ALA A 339 13.43 8.76 -4.75
C ALA A 339 12.08 8.23 -5.26
N PRO A 340 11.63 7.04 -4.81
CA PRO A 340 10.27 6.56 -5.00
C PRO A 340 9.30 7.33 -4.08
N THR A 341 7.99 7.14 -4.25
CA THR A 341 6.97 7.91 -3.54
C THR A 341 6.38 7.23 -2.31
N ASN A 342 6.77 5.97 -2.01
CA ASN A 342 6.04 5.18 -1.01
C ASN A 342 4.52 5.14 -1.30
N ARG A 343 4.15 5.35 -2.56
CA ARG A 343 2.80 5.58 -3.11
C ARG A 343 2.17 6.93 -2.70
N ARG A 344 2.52 7.49 -1.55
CA ARG A 344 2.08 8.80 -0.99
C ARG A 344 3.08 9.28 0.07
N PRO A 345 3.09 10.57 0.44
CA PRO A 345 4.00 11.11 1.47
C PRO A 345 3.93 10.39 2.82
N PHE A 346 2.75 9.85 3.20
CA PHE A 346 2.60 8.99 4.37
C PHE A 346 2.49 7.50 4.02
N GLY A 347 2.09 7.17 2.82
CA GLY A 347 2.03 5.88 2.14
C GLY A 347 1.88 4.64 3.02
N PHE A 348 2.84 3.72 2.87
CA PHE A 348 2.85 2.40 3.52
C PHE A 348 4.08 2.17 4.41
N ASN A 349 4.71 3.21 4.95
CA ASN A 349 5.93 3.14 5.78
C ASN A 349 7.09 2.36 5.13
N TRP A 350 7.17 2.31 3.80
CA TRP A 350 8.11 1.48 3.02
C TRP A 350 7.94 -0.03 3.23
N GLU A 351 6.84 -0.42 3.86
CA GLU A 351 6.36 -1.80 3.95
C GLU A 351 5.40 -2.10 2.77
N GLU A 352 5.00 -3.35 2.57
CA GLU A 352 3.95 -3.73 1.60
C GLU A 352 4.05 -3.00 0.24
N TRP A 353 3.07 -2.17 -0.11
CA TRP A 353 3.08 -1.41 -1.37
C TRP A 353 4.21 -0.39 -1.45
N GLY A 354 4.63 0.20 -0.32
CA GLY A 354 5.77 1.12 -0.30
C GLY A 354 7.09 0.42 -0.65
N ARG A 355 7.28 -0.82 -0.17
CA ARG A 355 8.42 -1.66 -0.54
C ARG A 355 8.37 -2.06 -2.01
N LEU A 356 7.18 -2.46 -2.50
CA LEU A 356 7.00 -2.81 -3.92
C LEU A 356 7.26 -1.60 -4.84
N ASP A 357 6.79 -0.41 -4.47
CA ASP A 357 7.06 0.84 -5.18
C ASP A 357 8.57 1.14 -5.24
N ALA A 358 9.28 1.00 -4.11
CA ALA A 358 10.73 1.21 -4.06
C ALA A 358 11.49 0.26 -4.99
N LEU A 359 11.11 -1.02 -5.02
CA LEU A 359 11.74 -2.03 -5.88
C LEU A 359 11.40 -1.82 -7.36
N GLU A 360 10.15 -1.46 -7.69
CA GLU A 360 9.72 -1.13 -9.05
C GLU A 360 10.50 0.07 -9.58
N VAL A 361 10.62 1.13 -8.79
CA VAL A 361 11.40 2.33 -9.14
C VAL A 361 12.89 2.02 -9.28
N LEU A 362 13.45 1.18 -8.40
CA LEU A 362 14.85 0.73 -8.53
C LEU A 362 15.10 0.09 -9.90
N GLU A 363 14.25 -0.83 -10.33
CA GLU A 363 14.39 -1.53 -11.61
C GLU A 363 14.21 -0.61 -12.82
N LEU A 364 13.24 0.30 -12.76
CA LEU A 364 13.02 1.31 -13.79
C LEU A 364 14.22 2.26 -13.90
N ALA A 365 14.70 2.75 -12.77
CA ALA A 365 15.81 3.71 -12.73
C ALA A 365 17.12 3.09 -13.25
N GLN A 366 17.45 1.86 -12.87
CA GLN A 366 18.65 1.16 -13.39
C GLN A 366 18.64 1.05 -14.92
N LYS A 367 17.47 0.75 -15.49
CA LYS A 367 17.30 0.65 -16.95
C LYS A 367 17.38 2.02 -17.65
N GLN A 368 16.67 3.02 -17.13
CA GLN A 368 16.54 4.34 -17.74
C GLN A 368 17.83 5.15 -17.67
N TRP A 369 18.50 5.13 -16.51
CA TRP A 369 19.70 5.94 -16.24
C TRP A 369 21.00 5.19 -16.51
N ARG A 370 20.94 3.93 -16.97
CA ARG A 370 22.10 3.10 -17.33
C ARG A 370 23.18 3.10 -16.26
N THR A 371 22.78 2.93 -15.00
CA THR A 371 23.69 2.93 -13.87
C THR A 371 24.49 1.64 -13.74
N ASP A 372 25.61 1.67 -13.01
CA ASP A 372 26.40 0.48 -12.70
C ASP A 372 25.59 -0.49 -11.80
N PRO A 373 25.26 -1.71 -12.26
CA PRO A 373 24.42 -2.64 -11.50
C PRO A 373 25.06 -3.15 -10.20
N TYR A 374 26.36 -2.96 -10.03
CA TYR A 374 27.08 -3.35 -8.82
C TYR A 374 27.30 -2.18 -7.84
N ARG A 375 26.95 -0.97 -8.22
CA ARG A 375 27.07 0.24 -7.38
C ARG A 375 25.69 0.80 -7.08
N VAL A 376 24.94 0.05 -6.28
CA VAL A 376 23.56 0.37 -5.87
C VAL A 376 23.52 0.53 -4.36
N TYR A 377 23.04 1.66 -3.88
CA TYR A 377 23.03 2.02 -2.47
C TYR A 377 21.62 2.41 -2.04
N LEU A 378 21.31 2.20 -0.76
CA LEU A 378 20.02 2.54 -0.18
C LEU A 378 20.22 3.45 1.04
N THR A 379 19.50 4.56 1.06
CA THR A 379 19.49 5.50 2.19
C THR A 379 18.09 6.07 2.39
N GLY A 380 17.86 6.78 3.47
CA GLY A 380 16.62 7.46 3.76
C GLY A 380 16.58 8.01 5.17
N HIS A 381 15.69 8.98 5.40
CA HIS A 381 15.60 9.68 6.68
C HIS A 381 14.23 9.46 7.33
N SER A 382 14.19 9.36 8.66
CA SER A 382 12.95 9.21 9.44
C SER A 382 12.19 7.94 9.05
N MET A 383 10.94 8.05 8.57
CA MET A 383 10.23 6.92 7.96
C MET A 383 11.05 6.27 6.82
N GLY A 384 11.83 7.04 6.05
CA GLY A 384 12.76 6.52 5.05
C GLY A 384 13.97 5.79 5.65
N GLY A 385 14.41 6.17 6.85
CA GLY A 385 15.43 5.43 7.62
C GLY A 385 14.92 4.05 8.05
N HIS A 386 13.67 3.96 8.52
CA HIS A 386 12.97 2.68 8.70
C HIS A 386 12.87 1.91 7.38
N GLY A 387 12.47 2.59 6.30
CA GLY A 387 12.41 2.01 4.96
C GLY A 387 13.73 1.44 4.48
N THR A 388 14.86 2.09 4.85
CA THR A 388 16.20 1.60 4.54
C THR A 388 16.47 0.25 5.21
N TRP A 389 16.09 0.09 6.48
CA TRP A 389 16.10 -1.21 7.14
C TRP A 389 15.16 -2.21 6.49
N GLN A 390 13.89 -1.82 6.29
CA GLN A 390 12.85 -2.72 5.78
C GLN A 390 13.14 -3.22 4.37
N VAL A 391 13.46 -2.33 3.43
CA VAL A 391 13.73 -2.70 2.04
C VAL A 391 15.09 -3.39 1.91
N GLY A 392 16.10 -2.89 2.61
CA GLY A 392 17.48 -3.40 2.53
C GLY A 392 17.66 -4.79 3.14
N LEU A 393 17.09 -5.02 4.33
CA LEU A 393 17.21 -6.33 5.01
C LEU A 393 16.28 -7.39 4.39
N THR A 394 15.18 -7.00 3.77
CA THR A 394 14.34 -7.96 3.01
C THR A 394 14.93 -8.30 1.65
N HIS A 395 15.76 -7.42 1.04
CA HIS A 395 16.37 -7.65 -0.29
C HIS A 395 17.89 -7.43 -0.25
N PRO A 396 18.64 -8.26 0.51
CA PRO A 396 20.04 -8.01 0.80
C PRO A 396 20.96 -8.13 -0.42
N ASP A 397 20.52 -8.76 -1.49
CA ASP A 397 21.27 -8.89 -2.76
C ASP A 397 21.05 -7.73 -3.75
N ARG A 398 20.34 -6.67 -3.33
CA ARG A 398 20.02 -5.55 -4.22
C ARG A 398 20.84 -4.29 -3.95
N PHE A 399 21.45 -4.17 -2.76
CA PHE A 399 22.18 -2.98 -2.32
C PHE A 399 23.55 -3.33 -1.75
N ALA A 400 24.56 -2.59 -2.15
CA ALA A 400 25.92 -2.75 -1.63
C ALA A 400 26.08 -2.16 -0.22
N VAL A 401 25.32 -1.09 0.08
CA VAL A 401 25.30 -0.41 1.39
C VAL A 401 23.90 0.00 1.75
N LEU A 402 23.60 -0.08 3.06
CA LEU A 402 22.43 0.50 3.71
C LEU A 402 22.86 1.67 4.59
N ALA A 403 22.28 2.85 4.40
CA ALA A 403 22.59 4.04 5.18
C ALA A 403 21.31 4.68 5.77
N PRO A 404 20.71 4.08 6.83
CA PRO A 404 19.55 4.66 7.50
C PRO A 404 19.94 5.88 8.33
N SER A 405 19.14 6.96 8.18
CA SER A 405 19.26 8.18 8.99
C SER A 405 17.99 8.38 9.82
N ALA A 406 18.13 8.57 11.13
CA ALA A 406 17.08 8.87 12.11
C ALA A 406 15.83 7.96 11.99
N GLY A 407 16.03 6.68 11.64
CA GLY A 407 14.96 5.72 11.41
C GLY A 407 14.70 4.80 12.60
N TRP A 408 13.43 4.44 12.85
CA TRP A 408 13.11 3.36 13.78
C TRP A 408 13.46 1.99 13.17
N VAL A 409 13.74 1.00 14.01
CA VAL A 409 14.20 -0.31 13.53
C VAL A 409 13.07 -1.33 13.39
N SER A 410 12.05 -1.28 14.23
CA SER A 410 10.92 -2.21 14.17
C SER A 410 9.63 -1.53 14.61
N ILE A 411 8.49 -1.98 14.06
CA ILE A 411 7.19 -1.53 14.56
C ILE A 411 6.96 -1.95 16.03
N PHE A 412 7.67 -2.97 16.50
CA PHE A 412 7.55 -3.48 17.87
C PHE A 412 8.42 -2.71 18.87
N THR A 413 9.37 -1.89 18.43
CA THR A 413 10.24 -1.06 19.28
C THR A 413 9.87 0.40 19.28
N TYR A 414 9.34 0.91 18.17
CA TYR A 414 9.00 2.32 18.04
C TYR A 414 7.79 2.71 18.90
N ALA A 415 7.89 3.81 19.63
CA ALA A 415 6.94 4.25 20.66
C ALA A 415 5.46 4.35 20.23
N THR A 416 5.18 4.54 18.94
CA THR A 416 3.82 4.49 18.39
C THR A 416 3.28 3.08 18.24
N SER A 417 4.14 2.07 18.21
CA SER A 417 3.81 0.66 18.11
C SER A 417 3.61 0.01 19.50
N ALA A 418 4.16 0.59 20.57
CA ALA A 418 3.81 0.20 21.94
C ALA A 418 2.30 0.31 22.24
N ARG A 419 1.52 0.95 21.36
CA ARG A 419 0.06 0.98 21.37
C ARG A 419 -0.61 -0.19 20.64
N LEU A 420 0.15 -1.14 20.09
CA LEU A 420 -0.37 -2.39 19.51
C LEU A 420 -0.77 -3.42 20.59
N GLY A 421 -0.84 -3.03 21.82
CA GLY A 421 -1.04 -3.83 23.01
C GLY A 421 0.19 -3.67 23.89
N GLN A 422 -0.01 -3.13 25.08
CA GLN A 422 0.98 -2.99 26.12
C GLN A 422 1.62 -4.36 26.41
N ARG A 423 2.65 -4.73 25.67
CA ARG A 423 3.57 -5.78 26.07
C ARG A 423 4.98 -5.31 25.81
N GLU A 424 5.67 -5.02 26.90
CA GLU A 424 7.10 -5.11 26.99
C GLU A 424 7.57 -6.46 26.42
N PRO A 425 8.69 -6.55 25.69
CA PRO A 425 9.37 -7.81 25.42
C PRO A 425 10.04 -8.32 26.70
N SER A 426 9.30 -8.31 27.81
CA SER A 426 9.81 -8.71 29.12
C SER A 426 9.23 -10.07 29.52
N GLY A 427 10.10 -11.01 29.65
CA GLY A 427 9.90 -12.34 30.20
C GLY A 427 9.02 -12.44 31.44
N GLY A 428 7.74 -12.63 31.19
CA GLY A 428 6.77 -13.12 32.15
C GLY A 428 5.80 -14.01 31.41
N HIS A 429 5.84 -15.32 31.67
CA HIS A 429 4.94 -16.30 31.08
C HIS A 429 3.51 -16.15 31.63
N GLU A 430 2.78 -15.10 31.26
CA GLU A 430 1.32 -15.24 31.23
C GLU A 430 0.97 -16.01 29.96
N LYS A 431 0.05 -16.97 30.06
CA LYS A 431 -0.45 -17.75 28.94
C LYS A 431 -1.03 -16.76 27.92
N THR A 432 -0.30 -16.55 26.82
CA THR A 432 -0.78 -15.77 25.67
C THR A 432 -1.97 -16.47 25.04
N ASP A 433 -2.97 -15.69 24.62
CA ASP A 433 -4.07 -16.21 23.81
C ASP A 433 -3.48 -16.73 22.46
N PRO A 434 -3.62 -18.02 22.12
CA PRO A 434 -3.07 -18.57 20.90
C PRO A 434 -3.56 -17.83 19.63
N MET A 435 -4.76 -17.26 19.67
CA MET A 435 -5.32 -16.48 18.56
C MET A 435 -4.59 -15.14 18.43
N GLU A 436 -4.30 -14.46 19.56
CA GLU A 436 -3.54 -13.21 19.54
C GLU A 436 -2.12 -13.43 19.03
N ASP A 437 -1.43 -14.46 19.51
CA ASP A 437 -0.09 -14.84 19.04
C ASP A 437 -0.08 -15.14 17.52
N PHE A 438 -1.13 -15.81 17.02
CA PHE A 438 -1.29 -16.11 15.60
C PHE A 438 -1.43 -14.84 14.76
N LEU A 439 -2.27 -13.87 15.19
CA LEU A 439 -2.46 -12.61 14.48
C LEU A 439 -1.23 -11.71 14.56
N LEU A 440 -0.54 -11.64 15.72
CA LEU A 440 0.72 -10.92 15.86
C LEU A 440 1.79 -11.46 14.90
N ARG A 441 1.86 -12.79 14.74
CA ARG A 441 2.76 -13.43 13.79
C ARG A 441 2.53 -12.97 12.34
N CYS A 442 1.29 -12.66 11.96
CA CYS A 442 0.99 -12.13 10.63
C CYS A 442 1.65 -10.77 10.34
N ALA A 443 2.06 -10.02 11.37
CA ALA A 443 2.78 -8.76 11.26
C ALA A 443 4.31 -8.92 11.29
N SER A 444 4.84 -10.13 11.49
CA SER A 444 6.28 -10.38 11.61
C SER A 444 7.14 -9.93 10.42
N PRO A 445 6.65 -9.83 9.15
CA PRO A 445 7.44 -9.25 8.06
C PRO A 445 7.86 -7.78 8.26
N SER A 446 7.24 -7.08 9.20
CA SER A 446 7.58 -5.69 9.59
C SER A 446 8.64 -5.62 10.71
N ASP A 447 9.13 -6.76 11.22
CA ASP A 447 10.17 -6.82 12.26
C ASP A 447 11.57 -6.94 11.66
N THR A 448 12.24 -5.81 11.47
CA THR A 448 13.58 -5.79 10.87
C THR A 448 14.69 -6.27 11.81
N LEU A 449 14.48 -6.22 13.13
CA LEU A 449 15.46 -6.76 14.09
C LEU A 449 15.70 -8.25 13.90
N SER A 450 14.68 -9.01 13.59
CA SER A 450 14.78 -10.43 13.28
C SER A 450 15.52 -10.72 11.97
N LEU A 451 15.71 -9.72 11.12
CA LEU A 451 16.37 -9.81 9.81
C LEU A 451 17.81 -9.26 9.80
N VAL A 452 18.33 -8.77 10.92
CA VAL A 452 19.62 -8.05 10.97
C VAL A 452 20.78 -8.82 10.35
N ARG A 453 20.79 -10.16 10.42
CA ARG A 453 21.84 -11.01 9.82
C ARG A 453 21.85 -10.96 8.28
N ASN A 454 20.79 -10.51 7.66
CA ASN A 454 20.75 -10.33 6.20
C ASN A 454 21.70 -9.21 5.74
N SER A 455 22.14 -8.31 6.65
CA SER A 455 23.11 -7.26 6.33
C SER A 455 24.55 -7.75 6.13
N LEU A 456 24.87 -9.01 6.47
CA LEU A 456 26.24 -9.52 6.49
C LEU A 456 27.01 -9.45 5.16
N LEU A 457 26.32 -9.27 4.03
CA LEU A 457 26.92 -9.09 2.71
C LEU A 457 26.88 -7.63 2.22
N GLN A 458 26.48 -6.70 3.08
CA GLN A 458 26.30 -5.28 2.75
C GLN A 458 27.15 -4.45 3.73
N GLY A 459 27.63 -3.28 3.32
CA GLY A 459 28.10 -2.27 4.25
C GLY A 459 26.91 -1.61 4.96
N VAL A 460 27.07 -1.14 6.18
CA VAL A 460 26.03 -0.43 6.93
C VAL A 460 26.56 0.87 7.51
N TYR A 461 25.89 2.00 7.28
CA TYR A 461 26.22 3.29 7.90
C TYR A 461 24.99 3.83 8.64
N VAL A 462 25.00 3.89 9.95
CA VAL A 462 23.88 4.39 10.77
C VAL A 462 24.15 5.83 11.20
N LEU A 463 23.19 6.73 10.87
CA LEU A 463 23.26 8.16 11.20
C LEU A 463 22.07 8.57 12.07
N HIS A 464 22.30 9.32 13.17
CA HIS A 464 21.22 9.80 14.04
C HIS A 464 21.61 11.08 14.77
N GLY A 465 20.68 11.96 15.10
CA GLY A 465 20.87 13.05 16.06
C GLY A 465 20.69 12.54 17.48
N ASP A 466 21.59 12.86 18.42
CA ASP A 466 21.49 12.31 19.79
C ASP A 466 20.41 12.97 20.66
N ALA A 467 19.88 14.13 20.23
CA ALA A 467 18.77 14.85 20.84
C ALA A 467 17.46 14.74 20.04
N ASP A 468 17.31 13.70 19.19
CA ASP A 468 16.11 13.47 18.37
C ASP A 468 14.89 13.21 19.26
N ASP A 469 13.92 14.11 19.17
CA ASP A 469 12.67 14.13 19.94
C ASP A 469 11.48 13.47 19.20
N ASN A 470 11.68 13.07 17.95
CA ASN A 470 10.64 12.44 17.11
C ASN A 470 10.87 10.93 16.95
N VAL A 471 12.07 10.52 16.56
CA VAL A 471 12.49 9.11 16.56
C VAL A 471 13.63 8.96 17.58
N PRO A 472 13.38 8.35 18.75
CA PRO A 472 14.40 8.28 19.80
C PRO A 472 15.70 7.63 19.30
N VAL A 473 16.84 8.22 19.63
CA VAL A 473 18.19 7.71 19.29
C VAL A 473 18.41 6.28 19.80
N THR A 474 17.63 5.83 20.79
CA THR A 474 17.63 4.45 21.29
C THR A 474 17.34 3.41 20.22
N GLU A 475 16.58 3.76 19.17
CA GLU A 475 16.34 2.88 18.00
C GLU A 475 17.67 2.60 17.26
N ALA A 476 18.45 3.63 16.97
CA ALA A 476 19.75 3.47 16.33
C ALA A 476 20.75 2.74 17.24
N ARG A 477 20.75 3.04 18.54
CA ARG A 477 21.62 2.37 19.54
C ARG A 477 21.30 0.89 19.67
N LEU A 478 20.01 0.50 19.62
CA LEU A 478 19.58 -0.90 19.62
C LEU A 478 20.14 -1.64 18.40
N MET A 479 20.03 -1.05 17.21
CA MET A 479 20.57 -1.66 15.99
C MET A 479 22.11 -1.74 16.03
N ARG A 480 22.79 -0.70 16.53
CA ARG A 480 24.25 -0.71 16.75
C ARG A 480 24.68 -1.87 17.64
N GLU A 481 23.97 -2.10 18.74
CA GLU A 481 24.25 -3.21 19.65
C GLU A 481 24.16 -4.55 18.91
N ARG A 482 23.08 -4.75 18.12
CA ARG A 482 22.90 -5.97 17.33
C ARG A 482 24.00 -6.17 16.28
N LEU A 483 24.34 -5.12 15.54
CA LEU A 483 25.38 -5.15 14.51
C LEU A 483 26.76 -5.42 15.14
N SER A 484 27.09 -4.79 16.25
CA SER A 484 28.42 -4.94 16.92
C SER A 484 28.76 -6.39 17.22
N SER A 485 27.76 -7.24 17.47
CA SER A 485 27.96 -8.66 17.79
C SER A 485 28.20 -9.55 16.57
N ILE A 486 27.79 -9.11 15.37
CA ILE A 486 27.76 -9.97 14.17
C ILE A 486 28.44 -9.38 12.93
N HIS A 487 28.47 -8.05 12.80
CA HIS A 487 28.88 -7.33 11.60
C HIS A 487 30.25 -6.65 11.80
N ARG A 488 31.09 -6.62 10.76
CA ARG A 488 32.42 -6.01 10.83
C ARG A 488 32.59 -4.81 9.90
N ASP A 489 31.68 -4.63 8.99
CA ASP A 489 31.69 -3.59 7.95
C ASP A 489 30.52 -2.64 8.18
N PHE A 490 30.50 -1.98 9.35
CA PHE A 490 29.52 -0.97 9.66
C PHE A 490 30.15 0.23 10.37
N GLU A 491 29.60 1.40 10.09
CA GLU A 491 29.88 2.67 10.73
C GLU A 491 28.63 3.15 11.50
N TYR A 492 28.87 3.91 12.54
CA TYR A 492 27.83 4.48 13.39
C TYR A 492 28.22 5.88 13.80
N TYR A 493 27.34 6.86 13.60
CA TYR A 493 27.57 8.23 14.02
C TYR A 493 26.32 8.86 14.62
N GLU A 494 26.47 9.47 15.80
CA GLU A 494 25.48 10.34 16.43
C GLU A 494 25.94 11.78 16.33
N GLN A 495 25.12 12.67 15.71
CA GLN A 495 25.42 14.10 15.69
C GLN A 495 25.10 14.71 17.06
N PRO A 496 26.11 15.25 17.80
CA PRO A 496 25.89 15.81 19.14
C PRO A 496 24.93 16.99 19.15
N GLY A 497 23.93 16.96 20.05
CA GLY A 497 22.93 18.03 20.23
C GLY A 497 21.93 18.19 19.10
N ALA A 498 21.99 17.35 18.07
CA ALA A 498 21.08 17.45 16.93
C ALA A 498 19.74 16.75 17.19
N GLY A 499 18.67 17.43 16.79
CA GLY A 499 17.30 16.89 16.82
C GLY A 499 17.01 15.96 15.63
N HIS A 500 15.71 15.87 15.26
CA HIS A 500 15.27 14.96 14.19
C HIS A 500 15.73 15.39 12.79
N TRP A 501 15.74 16.68 12.49
CA TRP A 501 16.19 17.25 11.22
C TRP A 501 17.28 18.30 11.52
N TRP A 502 18.44 18.16 10.91
CA TRP A 502 19.57 19.02 11.17
C TRP A 502 20.44 19.25 9.92
N ASP A 503 21.07 20.45 9.90
CA ASP A 503 21.97 20.94 8.89
C ASP A 503 22.96 21.84 9.62
N VAL A 504 24.18 21.36 9.84
CA VAL A 504 25.15 21.99 10.75
C VAL A 504 26.45 22.42 10.06
N SER A 505 26.64 22.00 8.80
CA SER A 505 27.80 22.40 7.99
C SER A 505 27.41 23.41 6.91
N ASP A 506 28.41 24.05 6.30
CA ASP A 506 28.26 24.94 5.14
C ASP A 506 28.32 24.15 3.80
N GLU A 507 28.38 22.82 3.84
CA GLU A 507 28.40 21.98 2.64
C GLU A 507 27.04 22.01 1.93
N PRO A 508 27.01 21.91 0.59
CA PRO A 508 25.75 21.82 -0.16
C PRO A 508 24.96 20.55 0.18
N GLY A 509 23.64 20.67 0.28
CA GLY A 509 22.74 19.59 0.71
C GLY A 509 22.41 19.71 2.19
N VAL A 510 21.53 18.84 2.70
CA VAL A 510 21.11 18.84 4.11
C VAL A 510 21.84 17.71 4.83
N ASP A 511 22.65 18.03 5.83
CA ASP A 511 23.58 17.09 6.47
C ASP A 511 22.93 15.79 6.98
N CYS A 512 21.73 15.83 7.53
CA CYS A 512 21.06 14.62 8.04
C CYS A 512 20.66 13.61 6.94
N VAL A 513 20.79 13.97 5.66
CA VAL A 513 20.56 13.12 4.49
C VAL A 513 21.73 13.11 3.50
N ASP A 514 22.37 14.25 3.24
CA ASP A 514 23.51 14.39 2.32
C ASP A 514 24.88 14.34 3.04
N TRP A 515 24.96 13.56 4.12
CA TRP A 515 26.14 13.41 4.96
C TRP A 515 27.33 12.88 4.17
N MET A 516 28.37 13.70 3.98
CA MET A 516 29.54 13.36 3.16
C MET A 516 30.16 11.99 3.51
N PRO A 517 30.37 11.62 4.80
CA PRO A 517 30.93 10.30 5.14
C PRO A 517 30.10 9.11 4.63
N ILE A 518 28.77 9.24 4.50
CA ILE A 518 27.93 8.21 3.89
C ILE A 518 28.29 8.02 2.42
N PHE A 519 28.46 9.11 1.66
CA PHE A 519 28.81 9.03 0.24
C PHE A 519 30.24 8.51 0.00
N GLU A 520 31.17 8.81 0.89
CA GLU A 520 32.51 8.22 0.87
C GLU A 520 32.47 6.71 1.20
N PHE A 521 31.61 6.31 2.13
CA PHE A 521 31.37 4.91 2.44
C PHE A 521 30.76 4.18 1.23
N PHE A 522 29.75 4.77 0.57
CA PHE A 522 29.19 4.24 -0.67
C PHE A 522 30.24 4.02 -1.75
N ALA A 523 31.10 5.01 -1.99
CA ALA A 523 32.10 4.96 -3.06
C ALA A 523 33.08 3.78 -2.93
N ARG A 524 33.31 3.29 -1.70
CA ARG A 524 34.21 2.16 -1.38
C ARG A 524 33.56 0.78 -1.55
N HIS A 525 32.22 0.70 -1.72
CA HIS A 525 31.49 -0.56 -1.71
C HIS A 525 30.89 -0.91 -3.06
N ARG A 526 30.78 -2.19 -3.33
CA ARG A 526 30.12 -2.76 -4.51
C ARG A 526 29.40 -4.05 -4.14
N LEU A 527 28.31 -4.35 -4.80
CA LEU A 527 27.68 -5.67 -4.75
C LEU A 527 28.69 -6.73 -5.24
N PRO A 528 28.73 -7.89 -4.58
CA PRO A 528 29.56 -9.01 -5.05
C PRO A 528 28.99 -9.54 -6.39
N THR A 529 29.89 -10.02 -7.25
CA THR A 529 29.46 -10.75 -8.46
C THR A 529 28.90 -12.12 -8.06
N PRO A 530 27.93 -12.67 -8.82
CA PRO A 530 27.28 -13.93 -8.47
C PRO A 530 28.24 -15.10 -8.23
N ASP A 531 29.35 -15.13 -8.97
CA ASP A 531 30.42 -16.15 -8.85
C ASP A 531 31.35 -15.92 -7.67
N SER A 532 31.34 -14.75 -7.02
CA SER A 532 32.17 -14.46 -5.84
C SER A 532 31.47 -14.81 -4.51
N VAL A 533 30.14 -14.94 -4.49
CA VAL A 533 29.37 -15.24 -3.29
C VAL A 533 29.55 -16.69 -2.86
N ARG A 534 30.30 -16.92 -1.77
CA ARG A 534 30.64 -18.26 -1.24
C ARG A 534 29.83 -18.69 -0.04
N ARG A 535 29.23 -17.75 0.68
CA ARG A 535 28.43 -18.00 1.88
C ARG A 535 27.24 -17.07 1.90
N ILE A 536 26.11 -17.61 2.27
CA ILE A 536 24.86 -16.86 2.47
C ILE A 536 24.29 -17.24 3.83
N GLU A 537 24.02 -16.24 4.65
CA GLU A 537 23.12 -16.31 5.78
C GLU A 537 21.91 -15.45 5.42
N PHE A 538 20.75 -16.06 5.30
CA PHE A 538 19.55 -15.36 4.89
C PHE A 538 18.34 -15.81 5.70
N THR A 539 17.56 -14.85 6.17
CA THR A 539 16.32 -15.07 6.93
C THR A 539 15.19 -14.32 6.27
N THR A 540 14.03 -14.96 6.15
CA THR A 540 12.78 -14.33 5.75
C THR A 540 11.65 -14.66 6.71
N MET A 541 10.74 -13.70 6.92
CA MET A 541 9.50 -13.94 7.65
C MET A 541 8.39 -14.45 6.72
N SER A 542 8.49 -14.17 5.42
CA SER A 542 7.55 -14.63 4.41
C SER A 542 8.22 -14.65 3.03
N PRO A 543 8.21 -15.78 2.30
CA PRO A 543 8.68 -15.83 0.91
C PRO A 543 7.94 -14.85 -0.01
N GLY A 544 6.69 -14.53 0.28
CA GLY A 544 5.92 -13.53 -0.49
C GLY A 544 6.41 -12.10 -0.30
N VAL A 545 7.15 -11.83 0.77
CA VAL A 545 7.82 -10.54 1.00
C VAL A 545 9.23 -10.57 0.43
N SER A 546 9.97 -11.64 0.71
CA SER A 546 11.38 -11.78 0.37
C SER A 546 11.75 -13.26 0.34
N ALA A 547 11.92 -13.82 -0.84
CA ALA A 547 12.28 -15.24 -0.99
C ALA A 547 13.77 -15.46 -1.19
N ARG A 548 14.48 -14.50 -1.81
CA ARG A 548 15.79 -14.75 -2.41
C ARG A 548 16.91 -13.89 -1.81
N CYS A 549 18.08 -14.52 -1.70
CA CYS A 549 19.35 -13.86 -1.52
C CYS A 549 20.40 -14.52 -2.45
N HIS A 550 20.88 -13.78 -3.45
CA HIS A 550 21.81 -14.26 -4.47
C HIS A 550 21.37 -15.57 -5.15
N TRP A 551 22.09 -16.67 -4.88
CA TRP A 551 21.85 -17.96 -5.52
C TRP A 551 20.90 -18.89 -4.74
N VAL A 552 20.43 -18.51 -3.54
CA VAL A 552 19.45 -19.28 -2.76
C VAL A 552 18.10 -18.60 -2.72
N SER A 553 17.03 -19.37 -2.81
CA SER A 553 15.67 -18.90 -2.58
C SER A 553 14.93 -19.87 -1.65
N ILE A 554 14.32 -19.32 -0.59
CA ILE A 554 13.37 -20.03 0.29
C ILE A 554 12.02 -19.95 -0.39
N GLU A 555 11.55 -21.06 -0.93
CA GLU A 555 10.33 -21.10 -1.75
C GLU A 555 9.08 -21.36 -0.91
N MET A 556 9.23 -22.08 0.23
CA MET A 556 8.15 -22.43 1.13
C MET A 556 8.67 -22.62 2.56
N GLN A 557 7.89 -22.13 3.51
CA GLN A 557 8.09 -22.31 4.96
C GLN A 557 7.40 -23.58 5.45
N GLU A 558 7.92 -24.21 6.52
CA GLU A 558 7.19 -25.26 7.26
C GLU A 558 6.03 -24.65 8.06
N GLN A 559 6.29 -23.53 8.74
CA GLN A 559 5.28 -22.72 9.42
C GLN A 559 5.30 -21.29 8.86
N GLN A 560 4.19 -20.85 8.32
CA GLN A 560 4.09 -19.55 7.65
C GLN A 560 4.22 -18.37 8.64
N MET A 561 4.80 -17.25 8.16
CA MET A 561 5.06 -16.02 8.92
C MET A 561 5.94 -16.22 10.17
N LYS A 562 6.70 -17.30 10.23
CA LYS A 562 7.80 -17.48 11.19
C LYS A 562 9.15 -17.35 10.49
N ALA A 563 10.16 -16.95 11.26
CA ALA A 563 11.50 -16.85 10.71
C ALA A 563 11.94 -18.15 10.03
N SER A 564 12.26 -18.05 8.76
CA SER A 564 12.81 -19.16 7.97
C SER A 564 14.21 -18.77 7.52
N SER A 565 15.19 -19.58 7.80
CA SER A 565 16.58 -19.23 7.56
C SER A 565 17.38 -20.32 6.86
N VAL A 566 18.41 -19.88 6.15
CA VAL A 566 19.44 -20.71 5.55
C VAL A 566 20.82 -20.17 5.93
N ASN A 567 21.76 -21.07 6.22
CA ASN A 567 23.18 -20.75 6.34
C ASN A 567 23.94 -21.71 5.44
N LEU A 568 24.22 -21.27 4.22
CA LEU A 568 24.75 -22.10 3.15
C LEU A 568 26.12 -21.61 2.69
N ARG A 569 27.00 -22.56 2.37
CA ARG A 569 28.30 -22.34 1.74
C ARG A 569 28.35 -23.06 0.41
N PHE A 570 28.91 -22.41 -0.60
CA PHE A 570 29.24 -22.97 -1.89
C PHE A 570 30.74 -23.20 -2.05
N ASP A 571 31.15 -24.46 -2.29
CA ASP A 571 32.51 -24.84 -2.66
C ASP A 571 32.58 -25.08 -4.18
N PRO A 572 33.16 -24.14 -4.96
CA PRO A 572 33.22 -24.28 -6.41
C PRO A 572 34.14 -25.42 -6.88
N SER A 573 35.22 -25.75 -6.10
CA SER A 573 36.15 -26.81 -6.47
C SER A 573 35.53 -28.18 -6.40
N LYS A 574 34.64 -28.39 -5.40
CA LYS A 574 33.86 -29.62 -5.21
C LYS A 574 32.48 -29.57 -5.85
N ARG A 575 32.08 -28.45 -6.43
CA ARG A 575 30.74 -28.21 -6.96
C ARG A 575 29.66 -28.58 -5.95
N ARG A 576 29.84 -28.14 -4.70
CA ARG A 576 29.04 -28.56 -3.54
C ARG A 576 28.48 -27.39 -2.79
N PHE A 577 27.16 -27.46 -2.50
CA PHE A 577 26.49 -26.61 -1.54
C PHE A 577 26.36 -27.36 -0.21
N VAL A 578 26.69 -26.70 0.91
CA VAL A 578 26.66 -27.31 2.25
C VAL A 578 26.09 -26.31 3.24
N GLY A 579 25.21 -26.75 4.12
CA GLY A 579 24.74 -25.91 5.24
C GLY A 579 23.51 -26.42 5.94
N THR A 580 22.86 -25.48 6.63
CA THR A 580 21.72 -25.75 7.50
C THR A 580 20.54 -24.88 7.14
N THR A 581 19.35 -25.36 7.46
CA THR A 581 18.08 -24.67 7.28
C THR A 581 17.27 -24.68 8.58
N SER A 582 16.38 -23.74 8.73
CA SER A 582 15.41 -23.70 9.83
C SER A 582 14.07 -23.20 9.29
N ASN A 583 12.98 -23.90 9.57
CA ASN A 583 11.62 -23.60 9.12
C ASN A 583 11.50 -23.48 7.58
N VAL A 584 12.21 -24.35 6.84
CA VAL A 584 12.20 -24.35 5.36
C VAL A 584 11.66 -25.68 4.86
N ALA A 585 10.53 -25.65 4.15
CA ALA A 585 9.93 -26.84 3.53
C ALA A 585 10.42 -27.06 2.09
N ARG A 586 10.69 -25.96 1.36
CA ARG A 586 11.20 -26.00 -0.02
C ARG A 586 12.18 -24.88 -0.25
N LEU A 587 13.28 -25.20 -0.93
CA LEU A 587 14.25 -24.18 -1.39
C LEU A 587 14.72 -24.47 -2.81
N SER A 588 15.27 -23.46 -3.45
CA SER A 588 15.93 -23.59 -4.75
C SER A 588 17.31 -22.96 -4.74
N LEU A 589 18.24 -23.52 -5.54
CA LEU A 589 19.59 -23.06 -5.70
C LEU A 589 19.86 -22.74 -7.17
N ARG A 590 20.14 -21.49 -7.48
CA ARG A 590 20.55 -21.08 -8.82
C ARG A 590 22.00 -21.47 -9.08
N VAL A 591 22.28 -21.99 -10.28
CA VAL A 591 23.60 -22.46 -10.69
C VAL A 591 24.10 -21.81 -11.99
N ASP A 592 23.46 -20.72 -12.42
CA ASP A 592 23.80 -19.95 -13.62
C ASP A 592 25.19 -19.31 -13.56
N HIS A 593 25.73 -19.08 -12.37
CA HIS A 593 27.11 -18.63 -12.12
C HIS A 593 28.17 -19.73 -12.24
N MET A 594 27.74 -20.98 -12.46
CA MET A 594 28.60 -22.14 -12.58
C MET A 594 28.75 -22.58 -14.04
N LYS A 595 29.92 -23.10 -14.41
CA LYS A 595 30.10 -23.73 -15.73
C LYS A 595 29.28 -25.01 -15.80
N PRO A 596 28.55 -25.28 -16.92
CA PRO A 596 27.94 -26.59 -17.17
C PRO A 596 28.99 -27.74 -17.10
N GLY A 597 28.53 -28.97 -16.89
CA GLY A 597 29.42 -30.13 -16.93
C GLY A 597 29.20 -31.10 -15.75
N ALA A 598 30.26 -31.41 -15.01
CA ALA A 598 30.23 -32.40 -13.94
C ALA A 598 29.07 -32.26 -12.96
N PRO A 599 28.60 -33.35 -12.36
CA PRO A 599 27.52 -33.34 -11.37
C PRO A 599 27.80 -32.42 -10.18
N LEU A 600 26.72 -32.04 -9.51
CA LEU A 600 26.70 -31.24 -8.30
C LEU A 600 26.35 -32.08 -7.08
N SER A 601 26.64 -31.62 -5.91
CA SER A 601 26.14 -32.19 -4.67
C SER A 601 25.60 -31.10 -3.73
N VAL A 602 24.60 -31.47 -2.96
CA VAL A 602 23.99 -30.61 -1.94
C VAL A 602 23.98 -31.37 -0.61
N GLU A 603 24.41 -30.74 0.45
CA GLU A 603 24.28 -31.23 1.82
C GLU A 603 23.51 -30.21 2.64
N LEU A 604 22.34 -30.64 3.12
CA LEU A 604 21.45 -29.82 3.96
C LEU A 604 21.13 -30.58 5.24
N ASP A 605 21.29 -29.91 6.37
CA ASP A 605 20.98 -30.44 7.70
C ASP A 605 21.63 -31.82 7.96
N GLY A 606 22.87 -32.03 7.43
CA GLY A 606 23.59 -33.30 7.51
C GLY A 606 23.20 -34.37 6.48
N GLN A 607 22.26 -34.09 5.60
CA GLN A 607 21.80 -35.01 4.55
C GLN A 607 22.49 -34.70 3.22
N VAL A 608 23.11 -35.67 2.59
CA VAL A 608 23.82 -35.55 1.32
C VAL A 608 22.98 -36.02 0.14
N ILE A 609 22.78 -35.16 -0.83
CA ILE A 609 22.18 -35.47 -2.13
C ILE A 609 23.32 -35.33 -3.17
N GLY A 610 23.82 -36.43 -3.65
CA GLY A 610 24.92 -36.50 -4.62
C GLY A 610 24.44 -36.71 -6.04
N ASN A 611 25.38 -36.61 -7.00
CA ASN A 611 25.20 -36.91 -8.43
C ASN A 611 24.04 -36.13 -9.10
N ILE A 612 23.83 -34.88 -8.68
CA ILE A 612 22.82 -34.03 -9.30
C ILE A 612 23.35 -33.58 -10.65
N SER A 613 22.71 -33.99 -11.73
CA SER A 613 23.01 -33.52 -13.09
C SER A 613 22.85 -32.01 -13.18
N TYR A 614 23.77 -31.32 -13.85
CA TYR A 614 23.69 -29.87 -14.05
C TYR A 614 22.39 -29.51 -14.81
N PRO A 615 21.49 -28.69 -14.22
CA PRO A 615 20.19 -28.37 -14.83
C PRO A 615 20.35 -27.33 -15.95
N SER A 616 20.69 -27.78 -17.15
CA SER A 616 21.08 -26.93 -18.29
C SER A 616 19.98 -25.98 -18.77
N ARG A 617 18.70 -26.33 -18.62
CA ARG A 617 17.56 -25.50 -19.06
C ARG A 617 17.19 -24.44 -18.01
N GLU A 618 16.91 -24.88 -16.80
CA GLU A 618 16.37 -24.02 -15.73
C GLU A 618 17.49 -23.32 -14.94
N ARG A 619 18.70 -23.90 -14.95
CA ARG A 619 19.88 -23.45 -14.18
C ARG A 619 19.58 -23.30 -12.70
N GLN A 620 18.69 -24.17 -12.19
CA GLN A 620 18.16 -24.13 -10.84
C GLN A 620 17.94 -25.55 -10.31
N ILE A 621 18.37 -25.82 -9.08
CA ILE A 621 18.13 -27.06 -8.36
C ILE A 621 16.98 -26.81 -7.40
N TRP A 622 15.97 -27.68 -7.43
CA TRP A 622 14.83 -27.65 -6.53
C TRP A 622 14.96 -28.73 -5.48
N LEU A 623 14.72 -28.38 -4.23
CA LEU A 623 14.85 -29.25 -3.07
C LEU A 623 13.62 -29.10 -2.18
N GLU A 624 13.06 -30.22 -1.72
CA GLU A 624 11.87 -30.25 -0.89
C GLU A 624 12.06 -31.20 0.29
N LYS A 625 11.59 -30.82 1.46
CA LYS A 625 11.63 -31.63 2.66
C LYS A 625 10.38 -32.49 2.72
N GLN A 626 10.53 -33.82 2.73
CA GLN A 626 9.46 -34.82 2.82
C GLN A 626 9.75 -35.75 3.98
N GLY A 627 8.85 -35.82 4.97
CA GLY A 627 9.05 -36.61 6.18
C GLY A 627 10.35 -36.27 6.94
N GLY A 628 10.70 -34.99 6.98
CA GLY A 628 11.93 -34.47 7.61
C GLY A 628 13.22 -34.69 6.81
N GLN A 629 13.15 -35.26 5.61
CA GLN A 629 14.30 -35.54 4.75
C GLN A 629 14.28 -34.68 3.47
N TRP A 630 15.45 -34.11 3.12
CA TRP A 630 15.66 -33.36 1.89
C TRP A 630 15.72 -34.32 0.69
N ARG A 631 14.99 -33.96 -0.37
CA ARG A 631 14.98 -34.69 -1.65
C ARG A 631 15.09 -33.71 -2.83
N LEU A 632 15.69 -34.19 -3.90
CA LEU A 632 15.66 -33.50 -5.18
C LEU A 632 14.20 -33.49 -5.68
N SER A 633 13.75 -32.33 -6.13
CA SER A 633 12.41 -32.07 -6.61
C SER A 633 12.45 -31.38 -7.98
N SER A 634 11.30 -31.12 -8.56
CA SER A 634 11.12 -30.24 -9.72
C SER A 634 10.58 -28.89 -9.28
N ALA A 635 10.51 -27.94 -10.22
CA ALA A 635 9.78 -26.68 -10.01
C ALA A 635 8.34 -26.99 -9.52
N PRO A 636 7.84 -26.27 -8.51
CA PRO A 636 6.50 -26.51 -7.99
C PRO A 636 5.44 -26.28 -9.07
N SER A 637 4.34 -27.06 -9.00
CA SER A 637 3.18 -26.82 -9.85
C SER A 637 2.69 -25.38 -9.67
N PRO A 638 2.29 -24.69 -10.75
CA PRO A 638 1.64 -23.39 -10.66
C PRO A 638 0.38 -23.37 -9.78
N ALA A 639 -0.21 -24.52 -9.47
CA ALA A 639 -1.34 -24.61 -8.55
C ALA A 639 -0.95 -24.48 -7.07
N MET A 640 0.33 -24.65 -6.73
CA MET A 640 0.85 -24.56 -5.36
C MET A 640 1.11 -23.12 -4.94
N LYS A 641 1.29 -22.88 -3.63
CA LYS A 641 1.87 -21.66 -3.13
C LYS A 641 3.30 -21.48 -3.63
N SER A 642 3.67 -20.25 -3.90
CA SER A 642 5.00 -19.84 -4.36
C SER A 642 5.30 -18.43 -3.83
N PRO A 643 6.54 -17.94 -3.93
CA PRO A 643 6.85 -16.55 -3.54
C PRO A 643 5.96 -15.49 -4.21
N GLN A 644 5.51 -15.71 -5.45
CA GLN A 644 4.60 -14.82 -6.17
C GLN A 644 3.16 -14.91 -5.67
N ARG A 645 2.80 -16.01 -5.03
CA ARG A 645 1.46 -16.31 -4.54
C ARG A 645 1.55 -17.07 -3.21
N CYS A 646 2.13 -16.39 -2.20
CA CYS A 646 2.50 -17.01 -0.93
C CYS A 646 1.35 -17.06 0.07
N GLY A 647 0.54 -15.99 0.15
CA GLY A 647 -0.52 -15.89 1.13
C GLY A 647 -0.50 -14.59 1.93
N GLY A 648 -1.44 -14.49 2.86
CA GLY A 648 -1.90 -13.30 3.54
C GLY A 648 -2.95 -12.57 2.71
N PHE A 649 -4.14 -12.32 3.30
CA PHE A 649 -5.30 -11.74 2.60
C PHE A 649 -4.96 -10.50 1.77
N LYS A 650 -4.08 -9.64 2.29
CA LYS A 650 -3.71 -8.37 1.65
C LYS A 650 -3.05 -8.54 0.27
N ASN A 651 -2.49 -9.71 -0.04
CA ASN A 651 -1.91 -9.98 -1.36
C ASN A 651 -2.93 -9.90 -2.51
N VAL A 652 -4.23 -10.03 -2.22
CA VAL A 652 -5.25 -9.91 -3.27
C VAL A 652 -5.32 -8.50 -3.87
N PHE A 653 -4.88 -7.48 -3.12
CA PHE A 653 -4.88 -6.09 -3.59
C PHE A 653 -3.65 -5.72 -4.45
N THR A 654 -2.79 -6.66 -4.78
CA THR A 654 -1.71 -6.52 -5.78
C THR A 654 -2.10 -7.14 -7.12
N ASN A 655 -1.23 -7.08 -8.12
CA ASN A 655 -1.46 -7.67 -9.43
C ASN A 655 -2.72 -7.14 -10.13
N ARG A 656 -2.89 -5.79 -10.13
CA ARG A 656 -3.95 -5.06 -10.84
C ARG A 656 -5.37 -5.57 -10.52
N PRO A 657 -5.78 -5.55 -9.26
CA PRO A 657 -7.04 -6.16 -8.84
C PRO A 657 -8.26 -5.52 -9.51
N VAL A 658 -9.32 -6.32 -9.67
CA VAL A 658 -10.68 -5.87 -10.00
C VAL A 658 -11.60 -6.17 -8.83
N LEU A 659 -12.39 -5.18 -8.43
CA LEU A 659 -13.34 -5.26 -7.32
C LEU A 659 -14.73 -5.59 -7.88
N VAL A 660 -15.26 -6.76 -7.53
CA VAL A 660 -16.49 -7.32 -8.10
C VAL A 660 -17.57 -7.36 -7.02
N TYR A 661 -18.51 -6.44 -7.08
CA TYR A 661 -19.59 -6.39 -6.09
C TYR A 661 -20.80 -7.23 -6.50
N GLY A 662 -21.44 -7.89 -5.51
CA GLY A 662 -22.61 -8.73 -5.70
C GLY A 662 -23.87 -7.93 -6.04
N THR A 663 -24.72 -8.51 -6.90
CA THR A 663 -26.01 -7.93 -7.32
C THR A 663 -27.20 -8.88 -7.17
N LYS A 664 -26.98 -10.09 -6.63
CA LYS A 664 -28.02 -11.11 -6.45
C LYS A 664 -28.65 -11.14 -5.06
N GLY A 665 -28.18 -10.31 -4.13
CA GLY A 665 -28.72 -10.23 -2.79
C GLY A 665 -30.02 -9.43 -2.69
N THR A 666 -30.43 -9.16 -1.46
CA THR A 666 -31.48 -8.16 -1.19
C THR A 666 -31.02 -6.76 -1.62
N PRO A 667 -31.93 -5.78 -1.75
CA PRO A 667 -31.52 -4.40 -2.04
C PRO A 667 -30.45 -3.87 -1.07
N GLU A 668 -30.54 -4.19 0.22
CA GLU A 668 -29.61 -3.76 1.27
C GLU A 668 -28.25 -4.46 1.14
N GLU A 669 -28.24 -5.77 0.85
CA GLU A 669 -27.00 -6.54 0.61
C GLU A 669 -26.27 -6.03 -0.64
N ASN A 670 -27.00 -5.75 -1.73
CA ASN A 670 -26.45 -5.20 -2.97
C ASN A 670 -25.92 -3.77 -2.77
N ALA A 671 -26.64 -2.94 -2.01
CA ALA A 671 -26.20 -1.59 -1.66
C ALA A 671 -24.92 -1.63 -0.83
N TRP A 672 -24.84 -2.52 0.18
CA TRP A 672 -23.61 -2.72 0.94
C TRP A 672 -22.45 -3.17 0.05
N ALA A 673 -22.65 -4.14 -0.84
CA ALA A 673 -21.60 -4.68 -1.70
C ALA A 673 -20.96 -3.60 -2.58
N LEU A 674 -21.77 -2.76 -3.21
CA LEU A 674 -21.32 -1.61 -4.00
C LEU A 674 -20.61 -0.57 -3.11
N ALA A 675 -21.21 -0.21 -1.96
CA ALA A 675 -20.63 0.77 -1.04
C ALA A 675 -19.29 0.34 -0.49
N LYS A 676 -19.15 -0.96 -0.12
CA LYS A 676 -17.88 -1.50 0.39
C LYS A 676 -16.80 -1.57 -0.69
N ALA A 677 -17.12 -2.06 -1.90
CA ALA A 677 -16.18 -2.08 -3.02
C ALA A 677 -15.68 -0.67 -3.37
N ARG A 678 -16.58 0.31 -3.36
CA ARG A 678 -16.27 1.72 -3.59
C ARG A 678 -15.39 2.30 -2.48
N TYR A 679 -15.73 2.07 -1.21
CA TYR A 679 -14.94 2.51 -0.06
C TYR A 679 -13.50 1.97 -0.11
N ASP A 680 -13.32 0.70 -0.45
CA ASP A 680 -11.99 0.10 -0.59
C ASP A 680 -11.20 0.73 -1.74
N SER A 681 -11.84 0.91 -2.91
CA SER A 681 -11.21 1.61 -4.05
C SER A 681 -10.79 3.03 -3.68
N GLU A 682 -11.65 3.79 -3.00
CA GLU A 682 -11.38 5.15 -2.53
C GLU A 682 -10.26 5.18 -1.46
N THR A 683 -10.23 4.20 -0.57
CA THR A 683 -9.21 4.11 0.47
C THR A 683 -7.83 3.82 -0.11
N PHE A 684 -7.73 2.91 -1.09
CA PHE A 684 -6.48 2.65 -1.80
C PHE A 684 -6.08 3.83 -2.71
N TRP A 685 -7.03 4.50 -3.35
CA TRP A 685 -6.75 5.75 -4.04
C TRP A 685 -6.14 6.79 -3.10
N TYR A 686 -6.78 7.06 -1.95
CA TYR A 686 -6.30 8.04 -0.99
C TYR A 686 -4.93 7.69 -0.42
N ARG A 687 -4.74 6.45 0.05
CA ARG A 687 -3.53 6.01 0.75
C ARG A 687 -2.39 5.62 -0.19
N GLY A 688 -2.71 5.08 -1.36
CA GLY A 688 -1.75 4.46 -2.27
C GLY A 688 -1.72 5.02 -3.67
N ASN A 689 -2.37 6.16 -3.94
CA ASN A 689 -2.47 6.72 -5.29
C ASN A 689 -2.95 5.67 -6.31
N ALA A 690 -3.81 4.75 -5.87
CA ALA A 690 -4.22 3.57 -6.61
C ALA A 690 -5.35 3.85 -7.60
N THR A 691 -5.56 2.85 -8.46
CA THR A 691 -6.68 2.84 -9.40
C THR A 691 -7.25 1.43 -9.50
N PHE A 692 -8.50 1.23 -9.06
CA PHE A 692 -9.17 -0.07 -9.11
C PHE A 692 -10.48 -0.01 -9.89
N GLU A 693 -10.65 -0.91 -10.84
CA GLU A 693 -11.94 -1.10 -11.49
C GLU A 693 -12.95 -1.69 -10.50
N VAL A 694 -14.12 -1.06 -10.37
CA VAL A 694 -15.25 -1.53 -9.55
C VAL A 694 -16.40 -1.88 -10.50
N ILE A 695 -16.76 -3.15 -10.57
CA ILE A 695 -17.76 -3.67 -11.51
C ILE A 695 -18.79 -4.54 -10.81
N PRO A 696 -20.04 -4.59 -11.31
CA PRO A 696 -21.01 -5.56 -10.84
C PRO A 696 -20.62 -6.98 -11.29
N ASP A 697 -20.97 -7.98 -10.50
CA ASP A 697 -20.68 -9.38 -10.73
C ASP A 697 -21.24 -9.92 -12.06
N ILE A 698 -22.38 -9.41 -12.52
CA ILE A 698 -23.00 -9.77 -13.80
C ILE A 698 -22.20 -9.28 -15.03
N GLU A 699 -21.29 -8.32 -14.85
CA GLU A 699 -20.41 -7.82 -15.91
C GLU A 699 -19.01 -8.45 -15.85
N PHE A 700 -18.74 -9.29 -14.87
CA PHE A 700 -17.45 -9.94 -14.74
C PHE A 700 -17.22 -10.95 -15.87
N GLN A 701 -16.15 -10.73 -16.64
CA GLN A 701 -15.74 -11.59 -17.74
C GLN A 701 -14.39 -12.23 -17.39
N PRO A 702 -14.30 -13.55 -17.12
CA PRO A 702 -13.09 -14.22 -16.67
C PRO A 702 -11.88 -14.00 -17.59
N GLU A 703 -12.09 -14.04 -18.90
CA GLU A 703 -11.01 -13.92 -19.89
C GLU A 703 -10.40 -12.50 -19.94
N ARG A 704 -11.21 -11.47 -19.73
CA ARG A 704 -10.73 -10.06 -19.66
C ARG A 704 -9.78 -9.83 -18.49
N TYR A 705 -9.98 -10.56 -17.40
CA TYR A 705 -9.24 -10.38 -16.15
C TYR A 705 -8.38 -11.60 -15.80
N ARG A 706 -8.01 -12.44 -16.78
CA ARG A 706 -7.41 -13.77 -16.59
C ARG A 706 -6.25 -13.82 -15.60
N ASP A 707 -5.29 -12.90 -15.73
CA ASP A 707 -4.06 -12.86 -14.94
C ASP A 707 -4.07 -11.72 -13.90
N ARG A 708 -5.24 -11.19 -13.58
CA ARG A 708 -5.46 -10.16 -12.55
C ARG A 708 -6.09 -10.77 -11.31
N ASN A 709 -5.78 -10.20 -10.15
CA ASN A 709 -6.47 -10.56 -8.93
C ASN A 709 -7.93 -10.09 -8.95
N VAL A 710 -8.80 -10.81 -8.25
CA VAL A 710 -10.22 -10.51 -8.15
C VAL A 710 -10.61 -10.45 -6.68
N VAL A 711 -11.32 -9.40 -6.27
CA VAL A 711 -11.91 -9.29 -4.93
C VAL A 711 -13.41 -9.33 -5.05
N LEU A 712 -14.04 -10.34 -4.45
CA LEU A 712 -15.50 -10.50 -4.40
C LEU A 712 -16.06 -9.84 -3.14
N TYR A 713 -17.09 -9.05 -3.30
CA TYR A 713 -17.87 -8.46 -2.21
C TYR A 713 -19.25 -9.12 -2.19
N GLY A 714 -19.56 -9.80 -1.09
CA GLY A 714 -20.77 -10.62 -0.94
C GLY A 714 -20.46 -12.05 -0.52
N ASN A 715 -21.43 -12.93 -0.61
CA ASN A 715 -21.31 -14.37 -0.29
C ASN A 715 -21.83 -15.23 -1.47
N ALA A 716 -21.93 -16.54 -1.27
CA ALA A 716 -22.33 -17.49 -2.33
C ALA A 716 -23.72 -17.19 -2.94
N GLU A 717 -24.65 -16.64 -2.16
CA GLU A 717 -26.01 -16.29 -2.62
C GLU A 717 -26.07 -14.90 -3.24
N THR A 718 -25.20 -13.98 -2.86
CA THR A 718 -25.34 -12.56 -3.21
C THR A 718 -24.42 -12.11 -4.33
N ASN A 719 -23.36 -12.89 -4.67
CA ASN A 719 -22.41 -12.56 -5.74
C ASN A 719 -22.43 -13.61 -6.85
N ALA A 720 -22.81 -13.21 -8.07
CA ALA A 720 -22.94 -14.12 -9.23
C ALA A 720 -21.63 -14.75 -9.67
N ALA A 721 -20.48 -14.08 -9.42
CA ALA A 721 -19.17 -14.60 -9.78
C ALA A 721 -18.63 -15.63 -8.76
N TRP A 722 -19.30 -15.81 -7.61
CA TRP A 722 -18.84 -16.70 -6.53
C TRP A 722 -18.67 -18.14 -7.00
N GLN A 723 -19.71 -18.72 -7.57
CA GLN A 723 -19.67 -20.12 -8.02
C GLN A 723 -18.58 -20.38 -9.05
N LEU A 724 -18.34 -19.42 -9.96
CA LEU A 724 -17.31 -19.52 -10.98
C LEU A 724 -15.88 -19.47 -10.41
N LEU A 725 -15.66 -18.62 -9.40
CA LEU A 725 -14.32 -18.32 -8.90
C LEU A 725 -13.96 -19.07 -7.60
N LEU A 726 -14.96 -19.42 -6.80
CA LEU A 726 -14.81 -19.98 -5.47
C LEU A 726 -15.69 -21.22 -5.23
N GLY A 727 -16.39 -21.77 -6.26
CA GLY A 727 -17.27 -22.94 -6.11
C GLY A 727 -16.57 -24.17 -5.50
N ASP A 728 -15.32 -24.40 -5.88
CA ASP A 728 -14.49 -25.51 -5.37
C ASP A 728 -13.63 -25.11 -4.15
N SER A 729 -13.85 -23.94 -3.57
CA SER A 729 -13.07 -23.48 -2.41
C SER A 729 -13.46 -24.26 -1.15
N PRO A 730 -12.49 -24.71 -0.32
CA PRO A 730 -12.80 -25.29 0.99
C PRO A 730 -13.33 -24.26 2.00
N VAL A 731 -13.35 -22.98 1.62
CA VAL A 731 -14.02 -21.91 2.39
C VAL A 731 -15.24 -21.48 1.61
N GLN A 732 -16.41 -21.64 2.23
CA GLN A 732 -17.70 -21.18 1.69
C GLN A 732 -18.38 -20.28 2.72
N VAL A 733 -18.91 -19.15 2.25
CA VAL A 733 -19.68 -18.22 3.07
C VAL A 733 -21.10 -18.16 2.51
N HIS A 734 -22.04 -18.57 3.36
CA HIS A 734 -23.47 -18.60 3.07
C HIS A 734 -24.25 -17.66 4.01
N ARG A 735 -25.50 -17.40 3.73
CA ARG A 735 -26.36 -16.78 4.72
C ARG A 735 -26.45 -17.70 5.93
N GLY A 736 -26.18 -17.13 7.12
CA GLY A 736 -26.20 -17.82 8.39
C GLY A 736 -25.01 -18.72 8.72
N ALA A 737 -24.04 -18.95 7.81
CA ALA A 737 -22.91 -19.84 8.10
C ALA A 737 -21.63 -19.54 7.30
N VAL A 738 -20.48 -19.84 7.95
CA VAL A 738 -19.17 -19.95 7.30
C VAL A 738 -18.68 -21.38 7.44
N HIS A 739 -18.27 -21.99 6.33
CA HIS A 739 -17.64 -23.31 6.29
C HIS A 739 -16.17 -23.17 5.96
N VAL A 740 -15.29 -23.80 6.73
CA VAL A 740 -13.84 -23.87 6.47
C VAL A 740 -13.38 -25.32 6.63
N GLY A 741 -13.19 -26.03 5.53
CA GLY A 741 -13.02 -27.49 5.54
C GLY A 741 -14.21 -28.16 6.23
N ASP A 742 -13.95 -28.95 7.28
CA ASP A 742 -14.98 -29.66 8.05
C ASP A 742 -15.58 -28.79 9.19
N LYS A 743 -15.05 -27.59 9.40
CA LYS A 743 -15.52 -26.68 10.46
C LYS A 743 -16.66 -25.80 9.94
N THR A 744 -17.74 -25.72 10.71
CA THR A 744 -18.87 -24.82 10.44
C THR A 744 -19.06 -23.87 11.62
N LEU A 745 -19.14 -22.59 11.31
CA LEU A 745 -19.48 -21.51 12.24
C LEU A 745 -20.83 -20.92 11.82
N SER A 746 -21.80 -20.92 12.72
CA SER A 746 -23.16 -20.45 12.43
C SER A 746 -23.46 -19.12 13.09
N GLY A 747 -24.22 -18.26 12.41
CA GLY A 747 -24.65 -16.94 12.88
C GLY A 747 -24.76 -15.94 11.73
N GLU A 748 -25.66 -14.94 11.85
CA GLU A 748 -25.84 -13.90 10.84
C GLU A 748 -24.84 -12.73 10.96
N GLY A 749 -24.14 -12.64 12.10
CA GLY A 749 -23.17 -11.56 12.39
C GLY A 749 -21.72 -11.93 12.09
N LEU A 750 -21.45 -12.92 11.23
CA LEU A 750 -20.08 -13.34 10.92
C LEU A 750 -19.56 -12.61 9.68
N ALA A 751 -18.33 -12.13 9.76
CA ALA A 751 -17.52 -11.64 8.63
C ALA A 751 -16.43 -12.66 8.31
N CYS A 752 -16.15 -12.87 7.03
CA CYS A 752 -15.08 -13.75 6.58
C CYS A 752 -14.24 -13.06 5.50
N LEU A 753 -12.93 -12.97 5.76
CA LEU A 753 -11.93 -12.56 4.77
C LEU A 753 -11.11 -13.80 4.40
N PHE A 754 -10.98 -14.12 3.12
CA PHE A 754 -10.08 -15.19 2.71
C PHE A 754 -9.58 -15.02 1.28
N ILE A 755 -8.49 -15.74 0.96
CA ILE A 755 -7.91 -15.77 -0.39
C ILE A 755 -7.78 -17.19 -0.92
N ARG A 756 -7.86 -17.31 -2.24
CA ARG A 756 -7.65 -18.55 -2.99
C ARG A 756 -6.80 -18.33 -4.24
N PRO A 757 -6.10 -19.35 -4.73
CA PRO A 757 -5.48 -19.27 -6.04
C PRO A 757 -6.58 -19.18 -7.12
N ARG A 758 -6.38 -18.32 -8.11
CA ARG A 758 -7.29 -18.27 -9.25
C ARG A 758 -7.03 -19.42 -10.20
N THR A 759 -8.04 -20.22 -10.46
CA THR A 759 -7.96 -21.32 -11.43
C THR A 759 -7.56 -20.82 -12.81
N GLY A 760 -6.60 -21.49 -13.45
CA GLY A 760 -6.11 -21.15 -14.78
C GLY A 760 -5.07 -20.02 -14.82
N SER A 761 -4.63 -19.50 -13.66
CA SER A 761 -3.52 -18.53 -13.56
C SER A 761 -2.43 -19.04 -12.60
N ALA A 762 -1.17 -18.77 -12.92
CA ALA A 762 -0.03 -19.11 -12.08
C ALA A 762 0.24 -18.07 -10.96
N SER A 763 -0.25 -16.86 -11.10
CA SER A 763 0.06 -15.74 -10.20
C SER A 763 -1.17 -15.06 -9.59
N ALA A 764 -2.34 -15.17 -10.22
CA ALA A 764 -3.52 -14.46 -9.77
C ALA A 764 -4.22 -15.14 -8.59
N LEU A 765 -4.84 -14.30 -7.76
CA LEU A 765 -5.60 -14.65 -6.55
C LEU A 765 -7.07 -14.23 -6.69
N VAL A 766 -7.94 -14.92 -5.97
CA VAL A 766 -9.30 -14.50 -5.68
C VAL A 766 -9.40 -14.26 -4.18
N GLY A 767 -9.85 -13.08 -3.76
CA GLY A 767 -10.17 -12.77 -2.38
C GLY A 767 -11.67 -12.58 -2.20
N ALA A 768 -12.17 -12.86 -1.01
CA ALA A 768 -13.54 -12.57 -0.62
C ALA A 768 -13.58 -11.66 0.61
N VAL A 769 -14.41 -10.62 0.51
CA VAL A 769 -14.86 -9.80 1.62
C VAL A 769 -16.34 -10.14 1.80
N ALA A 770 -16.63 -11.03 2.74
CA ALA A 770 -17.94 -11.68 2.84
C ALA A 770 -18.53 -11.56 4.25
N GLY A 771 -19.84 -11.68 4.33
CA GLY A 771 -20.56 -11.80 5.58
C GLY A 771 -21.74 -12.76 5.43
N THR A 772 -22.16 -13.36 6.57
CA THR A 772 -23.27 -14.33 6.62
C THR A 772 -24.65 -13.69 6.69
N GLY A 773 -24.70 -12.38 6.85
CA GLY A 773 -25.86 -11.52 6.83
C GLY A 773 -25.40 -10.07 6.88
N LEU A 774 -26.33 -9.10 6.87
CA LEU A 774 -26.01 -7.67 6.83
C LEU A 774 -25.10 -7.24 7.99
N ALA A 775 -25.30 -7.77 9.20
CA ALA A 775 -24.47 -7.45 10.36
C ALA A 775 -22.99 -7.87 10.13
N GLY A 776 -22.78 -9.11 9.66
CA GLY A 776 -21.45 -9.59 9.29
C GLY A 776 -20.83 -8.83 8.12
N MET A 777 -21.64 -8.48 7.11
CA MET A 777 -21.22 -7.65 6.00
C MET A 777 -20.74 -6.26 6.47
N HIS A 778 -21.53 -5.57 7.28
CA HIS A 778 -21.18 -4.25 7.83
C HIS A 778 -19.99 -4.28 8.78
N LEU A 779 -19.71 -5.42 9.44
CA LEU A 779 -18.49 -5.58 10.25
C LEU A 779 -17.22 -5.37 9.40
N THR A 780 -17.26 -5.71 8.10
CA THR A 780 -16.10 -5.52 7.21
C THR A 780 -15.86 -4.06 6.80
N ASN A 781 -16.81 -3.15 7.00
CA ASN A 781 -16.77 -1.79 6.43
C ASN A 781 -15.47 -1.04 6.73
N ARG A 782 -14.93 -1.16 7.95
CA ARG A 782 -13.75 -0.40 8.37
C ARG A 782 -12.57 -1.28 8.79
N LEU A 783 -12.55 -2.57 8.42
CA LEU A 783 -11.40 -3.45 8.70
C LEU A 783 -10.14 -2.86 8.06
N PRO A 784 -9.04 -2.68 8.83
CA PRO A 784 -7.88 -1.89 8.39
C PRO A 784 -6.86 -2.69 7.57
N TYR A 785 -7.29 -3.58 6.67
CA TYR A 785 -6.37 -4.38 5.84
C TYR A 785 -5.59 -3.54 4.80
N PHE A 786 -5.92 -2.27 4.62
CA PHE A 786 -5.15 -1.30 3.84
C PHE A 786 -4.07 -0.57 4.69
N THR A 787 -3.96 -0.89 5.98
CA THR A 787 -2.95 -0.27 6.88
C THR A 787 -1.68 -1.12 6.89
N ALA A 788 -0.54 -0.50 6.62
CA ALA A 788 0.76 -1.16 6.66
C ALA A 788 1.06 -1.70 8.07
N GLY A 789 1.63 -2.90 8.14
CA GLY A 789 1.94 -3.59 9.40
C GLY A 789 0.73 -4.23 10.09
N ALA A 790 -0.52 -4.02 9.62
CA ALA A 790 -1.66 -4.80 10.08
C ALA A 790 -1.65 -6.18 9.41
N GLY A 791 -1.29 -7.21 10.14
CA GLY A 791 -1.23 -8.58 9.64
C GLY A 791 -2.63 -9.19 9.46
N VAL A 792 -2.88 -9.84 8.31
CA VAL A 792 -4.13 -10.56 8.03
C VAL A 792 -3.78 -11.91 7.42
N PRO A 793 -4.18 -13.04 8.04
CA PRO A 793 -3.89 -14.38 7.52
C PRO A 793 -4.62 -14.66 6.20
N ASP A 794 -4.45 -15.87 5.66
CA ASP A 794 -5.13 -16.29 4.43
C ASP A 794 -6.65 -16.39 4.60
N CYS A 795 -7.09 -16.75 5.81
CA CYS A 795 -8.50 -16.85 6.17
C CYS A 795 -8.69 -16.30 7.59
N LEU A 796 -9.69 -15.44 7.76
CA LEU A 796 -10.04 -14.81 9.04
C LEU A 796 -11.55 -14.78 9.18
N VAL A 797 -12.09 -15.31 10.30
CA VAL A 797 -13.52 -15.28 10.62
C VAL A 797 -13.71 -14.46 11.89
N LEU A 798 -14.53 -13.43 11.79
CA LEU A 798 -14.86 -12.49 12.86
C LEU A 798 -16.36 -12.51 13.16
N SER A 799 -16.72 -12.26 14.41
CA SER A 799 -18.10 -11.94 14.79
C SER A 799 -18.23 -10.47 15.18
N THR A 800 -19.46 -9.97 15.18
CA THR A 800 -19.78 -8.61 15.63
C THR A 800 -19.35 -8.34 17.08
N ASP A 801 -19.16 -9.39 17.89
CA ASP A 801 -18.62 -9.31 19.26
C ASP A 801 -17.22 -8.66 19.31
N MET A 802 -16.46 -8.71 18.21
CA MET A 802 -15.16 -8.03 18.10
C MET A 802 -15.27 -6.54 18.47
N LEU A 803 -16.36 -5.89 18.12
CA LEU A 803 -16.52 -4.45 18.35
C LEU A 803 -16.71 -4.07 19.83
N THR A 804 -17.11 -5.03 20.66
CA THR A 804 -17.34 -4.83 22.10
C THR A 804 -16.43 -5.66 22.99
N LYS A 805 -15.94 -6.79 22.51
CA LYS A 805 -15.12 -7.76 23.27
C LYS A 805 -13.70 -7.96 22.68
N GLY A 806 -13.34 -7.25 21.62
CA GLY A 806 -12.00 -7.34 21.01
C GLY A 806 -11.68 -8.74 20.49
N MET A 807 -10.61 -9.33 21.01
CA MET A 807 -10.11 -10.65 20.57
C MET A 807 -11.11 -11.80 20.72
N GLU A 808 -12.08 -11.70 21.64
CA GLU A 808 -13.13 -12.73 21.79
C GLU A 808 -14.03 -12.85 20.56
N GLY A 809 -14.14 -11.79 19.75
CA GLY A 809 -14.86 -11.79 18.50
C GLY A 809 -14.09 -12.38 17.30
N VAL A 810 -12.84 -12.84 17.50
CA VAL A 810 -12.09 -13.58 16.49
C VAL A 810 -12.37 -15.08 16.67
N LEU A 811 -13.15 -15.66 15.75
CA LEU A 811 -13.60 -17.04 15.87
C LEU A 811 -12.65 -18.03 15.18
N GLY A 812 -11.93 -17.60 14.15
CA GLY A 812 -10.98 -18.44 13.45
C GLY A 812 -10.00 -17.64 12.62
N ALA A 813 -8.75 -18.10 12.57
CA ALA A 813 -7.69 -17.54 11.76
C ALA A 813 -6.80 -18.67 11.22
N GLY A 814 -6.35 -18.56 9.96
CA GLY A 814 -5.55 -19.64 9.39
C GLY A 814 -4.76 -19.30 8.14
N PHE A 815 -3.72 -20.09 7.93
CA PHE A 815 -2.98 -20.18 6.67
C PHE A 815 -3.27 -21.53 6.00
N PHE A 816 -3.62 -21.51 4.73
CA PHE A 816 -3.73 -22.73 3.92
C PHE A 816 -2.36 -23.39 3.74
N GLY A 817 -2.36 -24.72 3.56
CA GLY A 817 -1.17 -25.48 3.22
C GLY A 817 -0.52 -25.05 1.89
N ALA A 818 0.61 -25.65 1.57
CA ALA A 818 1.31 -25.41 0.31
C ALA A 818 0.44 -25.66 -0.93
N ASP A 819 -0.47 -26.60 -0.83
CA ASP A 819 -1.48 -27.01 -1.83
C ASP A 819 -2.80 -26.22 -1.76
N TRP A 820 -2.85 -25.18 -0.94
CA TRP A 820 -4.04 -24.39 -0.63
C TRP A 820 -5.17 -25.15 0.07
N SER A 821 -4.89 -26.34 0.63
CA SER A 821 -5.86 -27.09 1.44
C SER A 821 -5.94 -26.54 2.87
N VAL A 822 -7.06 -26.80 3.55
CA VAL A 822 -7.24 -26.55 4.99
C VAL A 822 -6.54 -27.62 5.80
N GLN A 823 -6.59 -28.89 5.34
CA GLN A 823 -6.04 -30.06 6.02
C GLN A 823 -4.52 -29.98 6.23
N ASN A 824 -3.79 -29.46 5.24
CA ASN A 824 -2.34 -29.25 5.30
C ASN A 824 -1.98 -27.81 5.77
N GLY A 825 -2.98 -27.04 6.17
CA GLY A 825 -2.85 -25.68 6.68
C GLY A 825 -2.65 -25.63 8.19
N GLU A 826 -2.49 -24.41 8.69
CA GLU A 826 -2.43 -24.11 10.12
C GLU A 826 -3.61 -23.18 10.47
N PHE A 827 -4.54 -23.67 11.31
CA PHE A 827 -5.73 -22.93 11.71
C PHE A 827 -5.87 -22.92 13.22
N VAL A 828 -6.26 -21.78 13.77
CA VAL A 828 -6.59 -21.58 15.18
C VAL A 828 -8.06 -21.23 15.27
N TRP A 829 -8.77 -21.83 16.21
CA TRP A 829 -10.21 -21.67 16.43
C TRP A 829 -10.51 -21.34 17.88
N ARG A 830 -11.57 -20.56 18.12
CA ARG A 830 -12.21 -20.39 19.41
C ARG A 830 -13.37 -21.34 19.59
#